data_1a75d525f80761c18f4d08c2f127afe3
#
_entry.id   1a75d525f80761c18f4d08c2f127afe3
#
_cell.length_a   1.000
_cell.length_b   1.000
_cell.length_c   1.000
_cell.angle_alpha   90.00
_cell.angle_beta   90.00
_cell.angle_gamma   90.00
#
_symmetry.space_group_name_H-M   'P 1'
#
loop_
_entity.id
_entity.type
_entity.pdbx_description
1 polymer ?
#
loop_
_entity_poly.entity_id
_entity_poly.type
_entity_poly.pdbx_seq_one_letter_code
_entity_poly.pdbx_strand_id
1 'polypeptide(L)'
;MVVKMNTEKKLNGQVTIPTDVDVVPETIDLLHRWRADAIRDCDGTGYPEELKTVNAKVYSTYYTTRKDNEWAKANPDEIQQCYIMTSFYTATEVNLRIFLLKGIAKELMEVNDKDDKTRWWEVIDRSTALVVSTNDWYYDSETGEVVITNCVPFHNYTVSFLAYLIWDPVHMYNAVVNEWKDVEHQITFDVRQPKTHGYSMVRIRKFIEEHPYVDVIRYTTFFHQFTLVFDEMLREKYVDWYGYSASVSPYILEQFEKEVGYKFRPEFIIDQGYYNNQYRIPSVEFKDFQAFQRREVAKLAKEMVDITHEYGKEAMMFLGDHWIGTEPFMEEFKTIGLDAVVGSVGNGSTLRLLSDIPGVKYTEGRFLPYFFPDTFYEGGDPVKEAKVNWVTARRAILRKPIDRIGYGGYLKLACQFPDFINYVESVCNEFRELYENIKGSTPYCIKRVAVLNSWGKMRAWGAHMVHHALYQKENYSYAGVIETLSGTPFEVSFISFDDIKRDGNLLKNFDVLINVGDGDTAHTGGYIWEDAIISSAVRQFVYEGGGLIGIGEPTGHQYQGRYIQLANVFGVEMETGFTLNYDKYNWDVTHNHFIIEDCTKDIDFGEGKQCIYALEGTTILAQKEKAVQMAVNEFGKGRAVYLSGLPYSFENSRVLYRSILWSTHDEDNINKWYSTNFNVEVHAYVKNNKYCIVNNTYEKQKTTIFLGDSSSFALELDANEIIWYEI
;
A
#
# COMPACT_ATOMS: atom_id res chain seq x y z
N MET A 1 -24.81 22.89 -29.09
CA MET A 1 -24.83 21.40 -29.13
C MET A 1 -23.79 21.00 -30.20
N VAL A 2 -22.52 20.87 -29.78
CA VAL A 2 -21.44 20.41 -30.66
C VAL A 2 -21.48 18.88 -30.62
N VAL A 3 -22.02 18.28 -31.68
CA VAL A 3 -21.99 16.83 -31.86
C VAL A 3 -20.54 16.46 -32.12
N LYS A 4 -19.85 15.88 -31.14
CA LYS A 4 -18.58 15.18 -31.39
C LYS A 4 -18.89 14.10 -32.43
N MET A 5 -18.40 14.23 -33.66
CA MET A 5 -18.47 13.17 -34.65
C MET A 5 -17.65 11.98 -34.10
N ASN A 6 -18.37 10.95 -33.75
CA ASN A 6 -17.84 9.68 -33.31
C ASN A 6 -17.16 8.98 -34.49
N THR A 7 -15.97 9.39 -34.85
CA THR A 7 -15.08 8.57 -35.65
C THR A 7 -14.33 7.68 -34.70
N GLU A 8 -14.71 6.39 -34.62
CA GLU A 8 -13.93 5.33 -34.01
C GLU A 8 -12.54 5.25 -34.66
N LYS A 9 -11.69 6.24 -34.38
CA LYS A 9 -10.27 6.02 -34.50
C LYS A 9 -9.91 5.15 -33.28
N LYS A 10 -9.55 3.90 -33.51
CA LYS A 10 -8.81 3.09 -32.55
C LYS A 10 -7.67 3.96 -32.03
N LEU A 11 -7.87 4.50 -30.84
CA LEU A 11 -6.87 5.33 -30.19
C LEU A 11 -5.76 4.36 -29.74
N ASN A 12 -4.70 4.26 -30.51
CA ASN A 12 -3.51 3.46 -30.18
C ASN A 12 -2.68 4.13 -29.08
N GLY A 13 -3.31 4.97 -28.29
CA GLY A 13 -2.63 5.82 -27.34
C GLY A 13 -2.34 5.15 -26.02
N GLN A 14 -3.39 4.82 -25.31
CA GLN A 14 -3.33 4.28 -23.94
C GLN A 14 -2.37 5.04 -23.01
N VAL A 15 -2.27 6.33 -23.25
CA VAL A 15 -1.43 7.26 -22.53
C VAL A 15 -2.26 8.47 -22.11
N THR A 16 -2.16 8.81 -20.84
CA THR A 16 -2.78 10.01 -20.26
C THR A 16 -1.71 11.03 -19.95
N ILE A 17 -1.90 12.28 -20.40
CA ILE A 17 -1.01 13.40 -20.06
C ILE A 17 -1.70 14.36 -19.10
N PRO A 18 -0.96 14.97 -18.15
CA PRO A 18 -1.46 16.09 -17.37
C PRO A 18 -1.50 17.36 -18.20
N THR A 19 -2.34 18.32 -17.78
CA THR A 19 -2.29 19.68 -18.28
C THR A 19 -2.55 20.66 -17.16
N ASP A 20 -2.06 21.86 -17.33
CA ASP A 20 -2.40 23.03 -16.54
C ASP A 20 -2.48 24.28 -17.46
N VAL A 21 -3.03 25.37 -16.94
CA VAL A 21 -3.36 26.56 -17.74
C VAL A 21 -2.14 27.25 -18.38
N ASP A 22 -0.96 27.01 -17.86
CA ASP A 22 0.28 27.68 -18.27
C ASP A 22 1.04 26.94 -19.38
N VAL A 23 0.62 25.72 -19.76
CA VAL A 23 1.39 24.82 -20.65
C VAL A 23 0.52 24.22 -21.77
N VAL A 24 -0.41 24.99 -22.30
CA VAL A 24 -1.32 24.53 -23.36
C VAL A 24 -0.58 24.16 -24.66
N PRO A 25 0.36 24.98 -25.18
CA PRO A 25 1.11 24.64 -26.38
C PRO A 25 1.92 23.35 -26.22
N GLU A 26 2.58 23.18 -25.07
CA GLU A 26 3.37 21.99 -24.72
C GLU A 26 2.46 20.76 -24.59
N THR A 27 1.28 20.92 -23.97
CA THR A 27 0.28 19.85 -23.87
C THR A 27 -0.15 19.34 -25.26
N ILE A 28 -0.41 20.26 -26.20
CA ILE A 28 -0.78 19.91 -27.57
C ILE A 28 0.38 19.20 -28.31
N ASP A 29 1.59 19.72 -28.17
CA ASP A 29 2.78 19.07 -28.77
C ASP A 29 2.97 17.65 -28.23
N LEU A 30 2.91 17.48 -26.90
CA LEU A 30 3.11 16.19 -26.27
C LEU A 30 1.96 15.20 -26.53
N LEU A 31 0.72 15.67 -26.72
CA LEU A 31 -0.36 14.84 -27.19
C LEU A 31 0.00 14.10 -28.49
N HIS A 32 0.62 14.82 -29.43
CA HIS A 32 1.03 14.25 -30.71
C HIS A 32 2.30 13.39 -30.56
N ARG A 33 3.31 13.87 -29.87
CA ARG A 33 4.59 13.17 -29.70
C ARG A 33 4.43 11.87 -28.92
N TRP A 34 3.79 11.93 -27.76
CA TRP A 34 3.53 10.75 -26.94
C TRP A 34 2.35 9.91 -27.43
N ARG A 35 1.66 10.36 -28.49
CA ARG A 35 0.43 9.76 -29.02
C ARG A 35 -0.58 9.47 -27.91
N ALA A 36 -0.73 10.43 -26.99
CA ALA A 36 -1.65 10.32 -25.88
C ALA A 36 -3.11 10.44 -26.37
N ASP A 37 -4.01 9.74 -25.71
CA ASP A 37 -5.44 9.70 -26.05
C ASP A 37 -6.33 10.24 -24.93
N ALA A 38 -5.73 10.65 -23.84
CA ALA A 38 -6.41 11.28 -22.72
C ALA A 38 -5.60 12.45 -22.14
N ILE A 39 -6.33 13.47 -21.67
CA ILE A 39 -5.79 14.63 -20.96
C ILE A 39 -6.48 14.69 -19.61
N ARG A 40 -5.71 14.89 -18.55
CA ARG A 40 -6.24 15.16 -17.22
C ARG A 40 -5.89 16.55 -16.72
N ASP A 41 -6.79 17.18 -15.97
CA ASP A 41 -6.43 18.36 -15.18
C ASP A 41 -5.42 18.01 -14.07
N CYS A 42 -4.60 18.96 -13.69
CA CYS A 42 -3.80 18.88 -12.48
C CYS A 42 -4.63 19.33 -11.26
N ASP A 43 -4.33 18.73 -10.12
CA ASP A 43 -5.03 19.05 -8.88
C ASP A 43 -4.86 20.53 -8.52
N GLY A 44 -5.98 21.25 -8.48
CA GLY A 44 -6.01 22.66 -8.13
C GLY A 44 -5.89 23.64 -9.30
N THR A 45 -5.62 23.17 -10.52
CA THR A 45 -5.60 23.98 -11.74
C THR A 45 -6.91 23.82 -12.54
N GLY A 46 -7.28 24.82 -13.34
CA GLY A 46 -8.43 24.70 -14.25
C GLY A 46 -8.07 23.91 -15.51
N TYR A 47 -9.08 23.50 -16.27
CA TYR A 47 -8.89 22.89 -17.57
C TYR A 47 -8.96 23.98 -18.66
N PRO A 48 -7.90 24.15 -19.49
CA PRO A 48 -7.85 25.20 -20.51
C PRO A 48 -8.95 25.06 -21.57
N GLU A 49 -9.54 26.19 -21.99
CA GLU A 49 -10.63 26.19 -22.98
C GLU A 49 -10.18 25.59 -24.32
N GLU A 50 -8.95 25.84 -24.73
CA GLU A 50 -8.35 25.38 -25.98
C GLU A 50 -8.31 23.86 -26.07
N LEU A 51 -8.15 23.19 -24.92
CA LEU A 51 -8.06 21.74 -24.85
C LEU A 51 -9.44 21.04 -24.83
N LYS A 52 -10.53 21.77 -24.57
CA LYS A 52 -11.89 21.19 -24.57
C LYS A 52 -12.34 20.68 -25.94
N THR A 53 -11.72 21.16 -27.01
CA THR A 53 -12.03 20.78 -28.39
C THR A 53 -11.07 19.77 -28.98
N VAL A 54 -10.00 19.43 -28.28
CA VAL A 54 -9.01 18.47 -28.74
C VAL A 54 -9.61 17.05 -28.79
N ASN A 55 -9.22 16.27 -29.78
CA ASN A 55 -9.70 14.88 -29.93
C ASN A 55 -8.99 13.91 -28.98
N ALA A 56 -9.23 14.10 -27.67
CA ALA A 56 -8.74 13.25 -26.60
C ALA A 56 -9.84 13.11 -25.53
N LYS A 57 -9.82 12.04 -24.75
CA LYS A 57 -10.66 11.92 -23.55
C LYS A 57 -10.23 12.98 -22.52
N VAL A 58 -11.20 13.61 -21.91
CA VAL A 58 -10.95 14.61 -20.85
C VAL A 58 -11.28 14.00 -19.50
N TYR A 59 -10.27 13.94 -18.63
CA TYR A 59 -10.42 13.55 -17.24
C TYR A 59 -10.42 14.80 -16.36
N SER A 60 -11.42 14.92 -15.51
CA SER A 60 -11.46 16.01 -14.55
C SER A 60 -11.57 15.50 -13.12
N THR A 61 -10.81 16.16 -12.24
CA THR A 61 -10.75 15.80 -10.83
C THR A 61 -11.96 16.35 -10.08
N TYR A 62 -12.66 15.47 -9.37
CA TYR A 62 -13.75 15.83 -8.47
C TYR A 62 -13.36 15.60 -7.02
N TYR A 63 -13.55 16.63 -6.20
CA TYR A 63 -13.28 16.60 -4.76
C TYR A 63 -14.57 16.40 -3.99
N THR A 64 -14.75 15.24 -3.39
CA THR A 64 -15.99 14.86 -2.70
C THR A 64 -16.17 15.57 -1.38
N THR A 65 -15.09 15.83 -0.65
CA THR A 65 -15.12 16.26 0.76
C THR A 65 -14.61 17.68 1.02
N ARG A 66 -14.21 18.39 0.00
CA ARG A 66 -13.60 19.73 0.14
C ARG A 66 -13.92 20.64 -1.04
N LYS A 67 -13.33 21.86 -1.07
CA LYS A 67 -13.56 22.95 -2.04
C LYS A 67 -14.98 23.53 -1.98
N ASP A 68 -15.55 23.56 -0.77
CA ASP A 68 -16.78 24.27 -0.48
C ASP A 68 -16.81 24.71 1.00
N ASN A 69 -16.04 25.74 1.29
CA ASN A 69 -15.98 26.29 2.64
C ASN A 69 -17.28 26.94 3.09
N GLU A 70 -18.11 27.43 2.16
CA GLU A 70 -19.42 28.04 2.51
C GLU A 70 -20.36 26.96 3.09
N TRP A 71 -20.40 25.80 2.44
CA TRP A 71 -21.15 24.66 2.96
C TRP A 71 -20.63 24.23 4.33
N ALA A 72 -19.32 24.04 4.48
CA ALA A 72 -18.71 23.60 5.72
C ALA A 72 -18.99 24.57 6.86
N LYS A 73 -18.85 25.89 6.62
CA LYS A 73 -19.15 26.94 7.62
C LYS A 73 -20.63 27.04 7.97
N ALA A 74 -21.52 26.75 7.03
CA ALA A 74 -22.95 26.72 7.26
C ALA A 74 -23.42 25.45 8.00
N ASN A 75 -22.64 24.38 7.99
CA ASN A 75 -22.95 23.10 8.62
C ASN A 75 -21.79 22.60 9.50
N PRO A 76 -21.40 23.35 10.55
CA PRO A 76 -20.21 23.07 11.35
C PRO A 76 -20.32 21.78 12.18
N ASP A 77 -21.50 21.23 12.32
CA ASP A 77 -21.79 19.93 12.95
C ASP A 77 -21.55 18.75 12.01
N GLU A 78 -21.42 18.99 10.71
CA GLU A 78 -21.20 17.96 9.70
C GLU A 78 -19.81 18.04 9.03
N ILE A 79 -18.89 18.85 9.57
CA ILE A 79 -17.49 18.78 9.16
C ILE A 79 -16.82 17.51 9.67
N GLN A 80 -15.78 17.10 9.00
CA GLN A 80 -15.04 15.88 9.33
C GLN A 80 -14.44 15.96 10.74
N GLN A 81 -14.53 14.87 11.48
CA GLN A 81 -13.98 14.75 12.82
C GLN A 81 -12.90 13.67 12.87
N CYS A 82 -12.04 13.75 13.85
CA CYS A 82 -11.03 12.72 14.14
C CYS A 82 -10.96 12.43 15.64
N TYR A 83 -10.45 11.23 15.97
CA TYR A 83 -10.00 10.92 17.33
C TYR A 83 -8.55 11.31 17.51
N ILE A 84 -8.29 12.03 18.59
CA ILE A 84 -6.94 12.38 19.03
C ILE A 84 -6.75 11.92 20.49
N MET A 85 -5.56 11.42 20.78
CA MET A 85 -5.13 11.10 22.14
C MET A 85 -4.11 12.15 22.61
N THR A 86 -4.29 12.62 23.83
CA THR A 86 -3.28 13.48 24.48
C THR A 86 -1.96 12.74 24.68
N SER A 87 -0.89 13.48 24.95
CA SER A 87 0.33 12.88 25.50
C SER A 87 0.03 12.22 26.85
N PHE A 88 0.96 11.40 27.32
CA PHE A 88 0.90 10.80 28.67
C PHE A 88 1.16 11.85 29.73
N TYR A 89 0.28 11.92 30.72
CA TYR A 89 0.40 12.80 31.88
C TYR A 89 0.53 11.98 33.14
N THR A 90 1.59 12.18 33.88
CA THR A 90 1.78 11.53 35.21
C THR A 90 1.07 12.37 36.26
N ALA A 91 0.14 11.77 37.00
CA ALA A 91 -0.48 12.40 38.16
C ALA A 91 0.50 12.47 39.31
N THR A 92 0.70 13.65 39.88
CA THR A 92 1.50 13.81 41.11
C THR A 92 0.62 13.94 42.35
N GLU A 93 -0.66 14.21 42.14
CA GLU A 93 -1.68 14.38 43.17
C GLU A 93 -2.96 13.64 42.79
N VAL A 94 -3.98 13.67 43.62
CA VAL A 94 -5.28 13.03 43.39
C VAL A 94 -6.11 13.72 42.31
N ASN A 95 -5.76 14.94 41.91
CA ASN A 95 -6.39 15.67 40.80
C ASN A 95 -5.36 15.97 39.73
N LEU A 96 -5.75 15.75 38.50
CA LEU A 96 -4.90 15.98 37.34
C LEU A 96 -5.67 16.83 36.28
N ARG A 97 -5.01 17.86 35.74
CA ARG A 97 -5.52 18.66 34.62
C ARG A 97 -4.72 18.35 33.36
N ILE A 98 -5.45 18.06 32.28
CA ILE A 98 -4.88 17.70 30.99
C ILE A 98 -5.42 18.66 29.93
N PHE A 99 -4.57 19.51 29.39
CA PHE A 99 -4.91 20.38 28.26
C PHE A 99 -4.93 19.57 26.96
N LEU A 100 -6.10 19.51 26.30
CA LEU A 100 -6.33 18.58 25.20
C LEU A 100 -5.47 18.88 23.97
N LEU A 101 -5.35 20.15 23.58
CA LEU A 101 -4.63 20.56 22.37
C LEU A 101 -3.17 20.97 22.66
N LYS A 102 -2.61 20.58 23.82
CA LYS A 102 -1.20 20.88 24.11
C LYS A 102 -0.27 20.19 23.12
N GLY A 103 0.58 20.97 22.47
CA GLY A 103 1.53 20.48 21.48
C GLY A 103 0.84 20.10 20.16
N ILE A 104 -0.32 20.69 19.85
CA ILE A 104 -1.02 20.55 18.57
C ILE A 104 -1.23 21.96 18.01
N ALA A 105 -0.97 22.14 16.72
CA ALA A 105 -1.23 23.40 16.04
C ALA A 105 -2.73 23.73 16.05
N LYS A 106 -3.08 24.89 16.59
CA LYS A 106 -4.48 25.29 16.82
C LYS A 106 -5.27 25.53 15.54
N GLU A 107 -4.56 25.77 14.45
CA GLU A 107 -5.14 26.03 13.14
C GLU A 107 -5.72 24.77 12.49
N LEU A 108 -5.42 23.58 13.02
CA LEU A 108 -5.77 22.30 12.42
C LEU A 108 -7.12 21.78 12.88
N MET A 109 -7.43 21.95 14.16
CA MET A 109 -8.58 21.29 14.75
C MET A 109 -9.19 22.06 15.92
N GLU A 110 -10.45 21.83 16.11
CA GLU A 110 -11.25 22.36 17.21
C GLU A 110 -11.84 21.21 18.01
N VAL A 111 -11.75 21.26 19.33
CA VAL A 111 -12.33 20.21 20.20
C VAL A 111 -13.85 20.14 19.98
N ASN A 112 -14.36 18.95 19.76
CA ASN A 112 -15.82 18.75 19.72
C ASN A 112 -16.38 18.72 21.15
N ASP A 113 -16.76 19.90 21.63
CA ASP A 113 -17.39 20.06 22.95
C ASP A 113 -18.91 20.14 22.90
N LYS A 114 -19.52 19.96 21.71
CA LYS A 114 -20.98 20.01 21.49
C LYS A 114 -21.68 18.71 21.82
N ASP A 115 -21.03 17.60 21.48
CA ASP A 115 -21.56 16.26 21.71
C ASP A 115 -21.30 15.76 23.15
N ASP A 116 -21.98 14.70 23.55
CA ASP A 116 -21.83 14.10 24.88
C ASP A 116 -20.43 13.50 25.06
N LYS A 117 -19.60 14.19 25.83
CA LYS A 117 -18.21 13.82 26.10
C LYS A 117 -18.14 12.50 26.87
N THR A 118 -19.05 12.25 27.79
CA THR A 118 -19.06 11.02 28.57
C THR A 118 -19.35 9.79 27.72
N ARG A 119 -19.94 10.02 26.57
CA ARG A 119 -20.30 8.99 25.59
C ARG A 119 -19.20 8.73 24.59
N TRP A 120 -18.54 9.80 24.12
CA TRP A 120 -17.65 9.74 22.96
C TRP A 120 -16.17 9.95 23.29
N TRP A 121 -15.84 10.40 24.50
CA TRP A 121 -14.47 10.53 24.95
C TRP A 121 -14.13 9.42 25.92
N GLU A 122 -12.84 9.13 26.08
CA GLU A 122 -12.36 8.12 27.01
C GLU A 122 -11.11 8.60 27.73
N VAL A 123 -11.15 8.51 29.05
CA VAL A 123 -9.99 8.74 29.90
C VAL A 123 -9.46 7.38 30.36
N ILE A 124 -8.18 7.14 30.16
CA ILE A 124 -7.56 5.86 30.52
C ILE A 124 -6.40 6.10 31.48
N ASP A 125 -6.38 5.35 32.57
CA ASP A 125 -5.20 5.11 33.38
C ASP A 125 -4.28 4.13 32.65
N ARG A 126 -3.25 4.63 31.99
CA ARG A 126 -2.31 3.84 31.19
C ARG A 126 -1.39 2.95 32.01
N SER A 127 -1.29 3.18 33.34
CA SER A 127 -0.53 2.31 34.23
C SER A 127 -1.25 1.00 34.51
N THR A 128 -2.59 1.00 34.45
CA THR A 128 -3.45 -0.17 34.69
C THR A 128 -4.22 -0.63 33.45
N ALA A 129 -4.21 0.16 32.39
CA ALA A 129 -5.03 0.01 31.19
C ALA A 129 -6.57 0.07 31.47
N LEU A 130 -6.98 0.62 32.60
CA LEU A 130 -8.39 0.73 32.99
C LEU A 130 -8.97 2.07 32.56
N VAL A 131 -10.22 2.05 32.11
CA VAL A 131 -10.98 3.24 31.83
C VAL A 131 -11.37 3.93 33.14
N VAL A 132 -11.12 5.22 33.24
CA VAL A 132 -11.52 6.06 34.37
C VAL A 132 -13.03 6.29 34.27
N SER A 133 -13.74 6.11 35.40
CA SER A 133 -15.17 6.33 35.46
C SER A 133 -15.54 7.74 35.00
N THR A 134 -16.62 7.87 34.23
CA THR A 134 -17.15 9.17 33.80
C THR A 134 -17.59 10.08 34.95
N ASN A 135 -17.73 9.55 36.17
CA ASN A 135 -17.98 10.33 37.37
C ASN A 135 -16.70 10.96 37.95
N ASP A 136 -15.52 10.49 37.54
CA ASP A 136 -14.23 10.90 38.08
C ASP A 136 -13.48 11.87 37.16
N TRP A 137 -14.13 12.39 36.10
CA TRP A 137 -13.57 13.41 35.25
C TRP A 137 -14.64 14.31 34.62
N TYR A 138 -14.22 15.51 34.23
CA TYR A 138 -15.06 16.45 33.47
C TYR A 138 -14.22 17.32 32.56
N TYR A 139 -14.85 17.87 31.52
CA TYR A 139 -14.21 18.84 30.64
C TYR A 139 -14.55 20.27 31.09
N ASP A 140 -13.52 21.08 31.26
CA ASP A 140 -13.59 22.49 31.56
C ASP A 140 -13.42 23.27 30.24
N SER A 141 -14.55 23.74 29.68
CA SER A 141 -14.56 24.45 28.39
C SER A 141 -13.91 25.84 28.45
N GLU A 142 -13.80 26.45 29.63
CA GLU A 142 -13.13 27.74 29.78
C GLU A 142 -11.60 27.63 29.63
N THR A 143 -11.04 26.54 30.11
CA THR A 143 -9.61 26.29 30.06
C THR A 143 -9.19 25.34 28.93
N GLY A 144 -10.11 24.59 28.34
CA GLY A 144 -9.81 23.54 27.35
C GLY A 144 -9.17 22.30 27.95
N GLU A 145 -9.39 22.06 29.24
CA GLU A 145 -8.79 20.97 29.99
C GLU A 145 -9.80 19.89 30.39
N VAL A 146 -9.33 18.65 30.42
CA VAL A 146 -10.01 17.58 31.15
C VAL A 146 -9.43 17.54 32.58
N VAL A 147 -10.29 17.61 33.55
CA VAL A 147 -9.94 17.49 34.97
C VAL A 147 -10.33 16.10 35.42
N ILE A 148 -9.33 15.33 35.86
CA ILE A 148 -9.52 14.00 36.42
C ILE A 148 -9.42 14.12 37.94
N THR A 149 -10.39 13.59 38.64
CA THR A 149 -10.40 13.49 40.10
C THR A 149 -10.09 12.05 40.53
N ASN A 150 -9.68 11.85 41.75
CA ASN A 150 -9.36 10.52 42.29
C ASN A 150 -8.24 9.78 41.53
N CYS A 151 -7.30 10.51 40.93
CA CYS A 151 -6.11 9.91 40.33
C CYS A 151 -5.31 9.13 41.37
N VAL A 152 -4.70 8.03 40.93
CA VAL A 152 -3.66 7.36 41.69
C VAL A 152 -2.33 8.10 41.43
N PRO A 153 -1.65 8.65 42.46
CA PRO A 153 -0.39 9.33 42.26
C PRO A 153 0.65 8.44 41.58
N PHE A 154 1.40 9.06 40.65
CA PHE A 154 2.42 8.43 39.79
C PHE A 154 1.90 7.46 38.74
N HIS A 155 0.58 7.34 38.58
CA HIS A 155 0.02 6.71 37.37
C HIS A 155 0.01 7.68 36.20
N ASN A 156 0.04 7.13 34.98
CA ASN A 156 -0.05 7.87 33.72
C ASN A 156 -1.47 7.85 33.17
N TYR A 157 -1.95 9.01 32.71
CA TYR A 157 -3.29 9.17 32.16
C TYR A 157 -3.23 9.76 30.77
N THR A 158 -4.20 9.36 29.94
CA THR A 158 -4.45 9.96 28.63
C THR A 158 -5.94 10.23 28.45
N VAL A 159 -6.23 11.19 27.59
CA VAL A 159 -7.61 11.47 27.15
C VAL A 159 -7.67 11.24 25.64
N SER A 160 -8.58 10.41 25.19
CA SER A 160 -8.96 10.25 23.79
C SER A 160 -10.25 11.03 23.55
N PHE A 161 -10.24 11.97 22.61
CA PHE A 161 -11.35 12.89 22.38
C PHE A 161 -11.60 13.12 20.90
N LEU A 162 -12.83 13.56 20.56
CA LEU A 162 -13.20 13.98 19.22
C LEU A 162 -12.80 15.44 18.97
N ALA A 163 -12.26 15.69 17.79
CA ALA A 163 -11.99 17.04 17.32
C ALA A 163 -12.49 17.21 15.88
N TYR A 164 -12.98 18.41 15.56
CA TYR A 164 -13.30 18.81 14.20
C TYR A 164 -12.02 19.15 13.43
N LEU A 165 -11.88 18.67 12.20
CA LEU A 165 -10.79 19.02 11.30
C LEU A 165 -11.15 20.30 10.56
N ILE A 166 -10.60 21.42 11.00
CA ILE A 166 -10.88 22.76 10.44
C ILE A 166 -9.91 23.17 9.35
N TRP A 167 -8.93 22.34 9.06
CA TRP A 167 -8.05 22.48 7.91
C TRP A 167 -7.85 21.12 7.23
N ASP A 168 -8.21 21.04 5.93
CA ASP A 168 -7.99 19.82 5.13
C ASP A 168 -6.53 19.39 5.15
N PRO A 169 -6.22 18.13 5.48
CA PRO A 169 -4.83 17.68 5.64
C PRO A 169 -4.00 17.81 4.36
N VAL A 170 -4.60 17.57 3.18
CA VAL A 170 -3.89 17.69 1.89
C VAL A 170 -3.64 19.13 1.54
N HIS A 171 -4.64 19.99 1.74
CA HIS A 171 -4.47 21.43 1.52
C HIS A 171 -3.44 22.00 2.48
N MET A 172 -3.48 21.60 3.75
CA MET A 172 -2.51 22.01 4.75
C MET A 172 -1.09 21.59 4.36
N TYR A 173 -0.89 20.32 4.01
CA TYR A 173 0.39 19.81 3.57
C TYR A 173 0.94 20.64 2.40
N ASN A 174 0.12 20.84 1.36
CA ASN A 174 0.52 21.63 0.21
C ASN A 174 0.82 23.09 0.58
N ALA A 175 0.04 23.69 1.47
CA ALA A 175 0.25 25.07 1.93
C ALA A 175 1.57 25.22 2.71
N VAL A 176 1.88 24.28 3.59
CA VAL A 176 3.12 24.26 4.38
C VAL A 176 4.34 24.03 3.48
N VAL A 177 4.29 23.00 2.63
CA VAL A 177 5.41 22.61 1.75
C VAL A 177 5.72 23.69 0.69
N ASN A 178 4.69 24.37 0.18
CA ASN A 178 4.85 25.44 -0.82
C ASN A 178 4.93 26.84 -0.21
N GLU A 179 4.97 26.95 1.12
CA GLU A 179 5.03 28.22 1.86
C GLU A 179 3.89 29.21 1.48
N TRP A 180 2.69 28.70 1.24
CA TRP A 180 1.52 29.54 0.95
C TRP A 180 1.05 30.27 2.20
N LYS A 181 1.16 31.60 2.21
CA LYS A 181 0.91 32.43 3.42
C LYS A 181 -0.49 33.01 3.51
N ASP A 182 -1.14 33.26 2.38
CA ASP A 182 -2.40 34.00 2.32
C ASP A 182 -3.51 33.20 1.63
N VAL A 183 -3.56 31.88 1.88
CA VAL A 183 -4.59 30.99 1.29
C VAL A 183 -5.62 30.66 2.36
N GLU A 184 -6.90 30.80 2.02
CA GLU A 184 -7.98 30.36 2.92
C GLU A 184 -7.87 28.85 3.17
N HIS A 185 -7.86 28.43 4.44
CA HIS A 185 -7.83 27.04 4.82
C HIS A 185 -9.10 26.33 4.31
N GLN A 186 -8.92 25.22 3.59
CA GLN A 186 -10.04 24.41 3.15
C GLN A 186 -10.50 23.51 4.29
N ILE A 187 -11.81 23.52 4.52
CA ILE A 187 -12.46 22.72 5.55
C ILE A 187 -13.05 21.48 4.90
N THR A 188 -12.79 20.31 5.49
CA THR A 188 -13.39 19.05 5.06
C THR A 188 -14.76 18.85 5.70
N PHE A 189 -15.72 18.31 4.93
CA PHE A 189 -17.03 17.91 5.42
C PHE A 189 -17.24 16.40 5.26
N ASP A 190 -18.01 15.81 6.16
CA ASP A 190 -18.27 14.37 6.17
C ASP A 190 -19.51 14.04 5.33
N VAL A 191 -19.29 13.48 4.15
CA VAL A 191 -20.33 13.10 3.18
C VAL A 191 -21.31 12.03 3.72
N ARG A 192 -20.97 11.36 4.80
CA ARG A 192 -21.86 10.38 5.44
C ARG A 192 -22.90 11.02 6.36
N GLN A 193 -22.70 12.27 6.74
CA GLN A 193 -23.68 13.03 7.50
C GLN A 193 -24.93 13.32 6.65
N PRO A 194 -26.15 13.26 7.23
CA PRO A 194 -27.38 13.27 6.46
C PRO A 194 -27.58 14.48 5.54
N LYS A 195 -27.28 15.70 6.00
CA LYS A 195 -27.42 16.92 5.18
C LYS A 195 -26.35 16.97 4.10
N THR A 196 -25.10 16.68 4.48
CA THR A 196 -23.95 16.70 3.58
C THR A 196 -24.03 15.60 2.54
N HIS A 197 -24.57 14.42 2.87
CA HIS A 197 -24.86 13.38 1.89
C HIS A 197 -25.81 13.89 0.79
N GLY A 198 -26.97 14.41 1.17
CA GLY A 198 -27.93 14.97 0.20
C GLY A 198 -27.32 16.09 -0.65
N TYR A 199 -26.58 16.99 -0.02
CA TYR A 199 -25.88 18.06 -0.71
C TYR A 199 -24.86 17.51 -1.72
N SER A 200 -24.06 16.52 -1.35
CA SER A 200 -23.03 15.94 -2.21
C SER A 200 -23.60 15.29 -3.46
N MET A 201 -24.81 14.67 -3.36
CA MET A 201 -25.49 14.11 -4.53
C MET A 201 -26.01 15.19 -5.49
N VAL A 202 -26.39 16.35 -4.99
CA VAL A 202 -26.73 17.51 -5.81
C VAL A 202 -25.48 18.14 -6.43
N ARG A 203 -24.43 18.26 -5.64
CA ARG A 203 -23.16 18.89 -6.06
C ARG A 203 -22.48 18.14 -7.19
N ILE A 204 -22.45 16.80 -7.17
CA ILE A 204 -21.87 16.02 -8.28
C ILE A 204 -22.69 16.19 -9.56
N ARG A 205 -24.03 16.22 -9.52
CA ARG A 205 -24.86 16.48 -10.68
C ARG A 205 -24.55 17.85 -11.28
N LYS A 206 -24.52 18.88 -10.45
CA LYS A 206 -24.17 20.23 -10.88
C LYS A 206 -22.79 20.30 -11.52
N PHE A 207 -21.78 19.65 -10.90
CA PHE A 207 -20.43 19.58 -11.45
C PHE A 207 -20.43 18.98 -12.86
N ILE A 208 -21.13 17.87 -13.08
CA ILE A 208 -21.19 17.20 -14.38
C ILE A 208 -21.90 18.09 -15.42
N GLU A 209 -22.97 18.76 -15.04
CA GLU A 209 -23.73 19.67 -15.90
C GLU A 209 -22.91 20.90 -16.32
N GLU A 210 -22.11 21.45 -15.40
CA GLU A 210 -21.21 22.57 -15.64
C GLU A 210 -19.98 22.18 -16.49
N HIS A 211 -19.63 20.88 -16.53
CA HIS A 211 -18.45 20.36 -17.23
C HIS A 211 -18.83 19.33 -18.32
N PRO A 212 -19.66 19.69 -19.30
CA PRO A 212 -20.16 18.74 -20.31
C PRO A 212 -19.05 18.14 -21.19
N TYR A 213 -17.92 18.81 -21.30
CA TYR A 213 -16.73 18.40 -22.07
C TYR A 213 -15.95 17.26 -21.40
N VAL A 214 -16.14 17.00 -20.12
CA VAL A 214 -15.47 15.94 -19.36
C VAL A 214 -16.02 14.58 -19.77
N ASP A 215 -15.18 13.62 -20.04
CA ASP A 215 -15.54 12.24 -20.36
C ASP A 215 -15.44 11.32 -19.14
N VAL A 216 -14.49 11.59 -18.25
CA VAL A 216 -14.21 10.77 -17.04
C VAL A 216 -14.16 11.65 -15.81
N ILE A 217 -15.02 11.35 -14.84
CA ILE A 217 -14.95 11.97 -13.50
C ILE A 217 -13.95 11.19 -12.67
N ARG A 218 -12.86 11.86 -12.31
CA ARG A 218 -11.81 11.27 -11.48
C ARG A 218 -12.00 11.68 -10.03
N TYR A 219 -12.49 10.77 -9.21
CA TYR A 219 -12.63 10.96 -7.77
C TYR A 219 -11.25 10.86 -7.11
N THR A 220 -10.83 11.89 -6.39
CA THR A 220 -9.53 11.89 -5.67
C THR A 220 -9.60 11.04 -4.41
N THR A 221 -10.66 11.20 -3.65
CA THR A 221 -11.04 10.35 -2.52
C THR A 221 -12.55 10.27 -2.50
N PHE A 222 -13.13 9.23 -1.91
CA PHE A 222 -14.58 9.24 -1.76
C PHE A 222 -15.02 10.02 -0.52
N PHE A 223 -14.45 9.77 0.65
CA PHE A 223 -15.00 10.38 1.87
C PHE A 223 -13.96 10.83 2.89
N HIS A 224 -12.79 10.24 2.92
CA HIS A 224 -11.78 10.57 3.93
C HIS A 224 -10.42 10.61 3.31
N GLN A 225 -9.60 11.43 3.92
CA GLN A 225 -8.20 11.52 3.60
C GLN A 225 -7.40 11.07 4.82
N PHE A 226 -6.11 10.85 4.62
CA PHE A 226 -5.21 10.66 5.73
C PHE A 226 -5.28 11.86 6.69
N THR A 227 -4.95 11.62 7.95
CA THR A 227 -4.87 12.67 8.95
C THR A 227 -3.43 13.02 9.22
N LEU A 228 -3.10 14.29 9.11
CA LEU A 228 -1.83 14.87 9.56
C LEU A 228 -2.08 15.72 10.80
N VAL A 229 -1.27 15.54 11.82
CA VAL A 229 -1.29 16.37 13.01
C VAL A 229 0.08 16.98 13.20
N PHE A 230 0.12 18.32 13.22
CA PHE A 230 1.34 19.08 13.42
C PHE A 230 1.41 19.62 14.85
N ASP A 231 2.63 19.77 15.36
CA ASP A 231 2.85 20.45 16.61
C ASP A 231 2.81 21.99 16.43
N GLU A 232 2.94 22.72 17.53
CA GLU A 232 2.91 24.19 17.55
C GLU A 232 4.04 24.84 16.73
N MET A 233 5.06 24.08 16.36
CA MET A 233 6.17 24.50 15.50
C MET A 233 6.00 24.06 14.05
N LEU A 234 4.81 23.59 13.69
CA LEU A 234 4.47 23.01 12.39
C LEU A 234 5.36 21.82 11.98
N ARG A 235 5.80 21.04 12.96
CA ARG A 235 6.45 19.75 12.71
C ARG A 235 5.43 18.64 12.82
N GLU A 236 5.53 17.65 11.96
CA GLU A 236 4.63 16.50 12.01
C GLU A 236 4.77 15.74 13.33
N LYS A 237 3.64 15.49 13.95
CA LYS A 237 3.52 14.78 15.21
C LYS A 237 2.92 13.40 15.04
N TYR A 238 1.99 13.27 14.09
CA TYR A 238 1.21 12.08 13.91
C TYR A 238 0.64 12.02 12.50
N VAL A 239 0.63 10.83 11.91
CA VAL A 239 0.02 10.57 10.61
C VAL A 239 -0.83 9.30 10.69
N ASP A 240 -2.08 9.41 10.30
CA ASP A 240 -2.94 8.25 10.03
C ASP A 240 -3.22 8.16 8.52
N TRP A 241 -2.42 7.40 7.83
CA TRP A 241 -2.53 7.23 6.40
C TRP A 241 -3.78 6.46 5.96
N TYR A 242 -4.36 5.67 6.84
CA TYR A 242 -5.59 4.96 6.55
C TYR A 242 -6.85 5.79 6.83
N GLY A 243 -6.70 6.90 7.55
CA GLY A 243 -7.77 7.82 7.87
C GLY A 243 -8.84 7.28 8.80
N TYR A 244 -8.61 6.15 9.43
CA TYR A 244 -9.62 5.57 10.32
C TYR A 244 -9.85 6.44 11.56
N SER A 245 -8.84 7.18 12.02
CA SER A 245 -9.00 8.15 13.09
C SER A 245 -9.85 9.35 12.69
N ALA A 246 -9.91 9.68 11.38
CA ALA A 246 -10.68 10.77 10.80
C ALA A 246 -11.99 10.29 10.14
N SER A 247 -12.31 9.01 10.26
CA SER A 247 -13.55 8.41 9.73
C SER A 247 -14.63 8.29 10.80
N VAL A 248 -14.69 9.22 11.74
CA VAL A 248 -15.51 9.13 12.94
C VAL A 248 -16.39 10.38 13.09
N SER A 249 -17.55 10.19 13.65
CA SER A 249 -18.43 11.23 14.18
C SER A 249 -19.48 10.52 15.05
N PRO A 250 -20.12 11.18 15.98
CA PRO A 250 -21.19 10.57 16.78
C PRO A 250 -22.25 9.86 15.95
N TYR A 251 -22.67 10.48 14.83
CA TYR A 251 -23.65 9.89 13.92
C TYR A 251 -23.18 8.55 13.33
N ILE A 252 -21.95 8.51 12.81
CA ILE A 252 -21.39 7.29 12.18
C ILE A 252 -21.11 6.21 13.22
N LEU A 253 -20.63 6.59 14.39
CA LEU A 253 -20.36 5.64 15.48
C LEU A 253 -21.63 5.00 16.02
N GLU A 254 -22.74 5.73 16.03
CA GLU A 254 -24.06 5.17 16.34
C GLU A 254 -24.54 4.17 15.28
N GLN A 255 -24.23 4.41 13.98
CA GLN A 255 -24.55 3.43 12.93
C GLN A 255 -23.69 2.18 13.08
N PHE A 256 -22.41 2.33 13.37
CA PHE A 256 -21.52 1.22 13.68
C PHE A 256 -22.07 0.36 14.83
N GLU A 257 -22.41 0.97 15.96
CA GLU A 257 -22.96 0.25 17.12
C GLU A 257 -24.25 -0.51 16.81
N LYS A 258 -25.13 0.08 16.00
CA LYS A 258 -26.37 -0.58 15.57
C LYS A 258 -26.08 -1.82 14.71
N GLU A 259 -25.04 -1.76 13.90
CA GLU A 259 -24.68 -2.87 13.02
C GLU A 259 -23.98 -4.00 13.77
N VAL A 260 -23.02 -3.67 14.64
CA VAL A 260 -22.21 -4.69 15.33
C VAL A 260 -22.84 -5.19 16.64
N GLY A 261 -23.77 -4.44 17.22
CA GLY A 261 -24.49 -4.82 18.43
C GLY A 261 -23.76 -4.57 19.75
N TYR A 262 -22.64 -3.84 19.73
CA TYR A 262 -21.88 -3.41 20.91
C TYR A 262 -21.47 -1.95 20.82
N LYS A 263 -21.07 -1.36 21.97
CA LYS A 263 -20.69 0.04 22.04
C LYS A 263 -19.29 0.28 21.52
N PHE A 264 -19.14 1.33 20.75
CA PHE A 264 -17.85 1.83 20.30
C PHE A 264 -17.05 2.39 21.48
N ARG A 265 -15.73 2.21 21.42
CA ARG A 265 -14.76 2.83 22.30
C ARG A 265 -13.68 3.54 21.49
N PRO A 266 -13.29 4.77 21.87
CA PRO A 266 -12.17 5.47 21.23
C PRO A 266 -10.89 4.62 21.10
N GLU A 267 -10.64 3.76 22.08
CA GLU A 267 -9.47 2.88 22.12
C GLU A 267 -9.40 1.91 20.93
N PHE A 268 -10.53 1.56 20.30
CA PHE A 268 -10.52 0.72 19.07
C PHE A 268 -9.77 1.39 17.91
N ILE A 269 -9.78 2.72 17.84
CA ILE A 269 -9.05 3.52 16.86
C ILE A 269 -7.68 3.93 17.39
N ILE A 270 -7.64 4.39 18.63
CA ILE A 270 -6.43 4.95 19.26
C ILE A 270 -5.36 3.88 19.49
N ASP A 271 -5.76 2.65 19.81
CA ASP A 271 -4.84 1.54 19.99
C ASP A 271 -3.62 1.92 20.85
N GLN A 272 -3.85 2.38 22.06
CA GLN A 272 -2.81 2.79 23.02
C GLN A 272 -1.93 3.98 22.55
N GLY A 273 -2.32 4.65 21.50
CA GLY A 273 -1.54 5.70 20.82
C GLY A 273 -0.79 5.24 19.59
N TYR A 274 -0.92 3.97 19.19
CA TYR A 274 -0.34 3.46 17.94
C TYR A 274 -1.22 3.67 16.72
N TYR A 275 -2.49 4.03 16.90
CA TYR A 275 -3.47 4.32 15.84
C TYR A 275 -3.55 3.22 14.78
N ASN A 276 -3.45 1.95 15.21
CA ASN A 276 -3.50 0.79 14.33
C ASN A 276 -2.56 0.90 13.12
N ASN A 277 -1.34 1.38 13.32
CA ASN A 277 -0.37 1.50 12.25
C ASN A 277 -0.09 0.14 11.58
N GLN A 278 0.62 0.14 10.46
CA GLN A 278 0.82 -1.05 9.62
C GLN A 278 1.50 -2.25 10.32
N TYR A 279 2.17 -2.03 11.43
CA TYR A 279 2.81 -3.10 12.19
C TYR A 279 1.90 -3.71 13.26
N ARG A 280 0.81 -3.02 13.60
CA ARG A 280 -0.11 -3.48 14.65
C ARG A 280 -0.99 -4.61 14.13
N ILE A 281 -1.09 -5.68 14.92
CA ILE A 281 -2.06 -6.74 14.67
C ILE A 281 -3.45 -6.16 15.00
N PRO A 282 -4.37 -6.09 14.02
CA PRO A 282 -5.65 -5.44 14.26
C PRO A 282 -6.49 -6.23 15.25
N SER A 283 -7.09 -5.55 16.22
CA SER A 283 -8.08 -6.13 17.12
C SER A 283 -9.36 -6.55 16.38
N VAL A 284 -10.19 -7.37 17.01
CA VAL A 284 -11.48 -7.78 16.43
C VAL A 284 -12.37 -6.55 16.20
N GLU A 285 -12.43 -5.65 17.18
CA GLU A 285 -13.24 -4.43 17.14
C GLU A 285 -12.76 -3.49 16.04
N PHE A 286 -11.45 -3.37 15.84
CA PHE A 286 -10.91 -2.57 14.72
C PHE A 286 -11.22 -3.21 13.37
N LYS A 287 -11.14 -4.54 13.24
CA LYS A 287 -11.56 -5.25 12.01
C LYS A 287 -13.04 -5.03 11.71
N ASP A 288 -13.91 -5.08 12.73
CA ASP A 288 -15.33 -4.80 12.59
C ASP A 288 -15.57 -3.36 12.13
N PHE A 289 -14.84 -2.40 12.70
CA PHE A 289 -14.90 -0.99 12.28
C PHE A 289 -14.43 -0.79 10.84
N GLN A 290 -13.31 -1.43 10.44
CA GLN A 290 -12.85 -1.41 9.04
C GLN A 290 -13.89 -2.01 8.09
N ALA A 291 -14.50 -3.12 8.46
CA ALA A 291 -15.51 -3.78 7.63
C ALA A 291 -16.76 -2.93 7.48
N PHE A 292 -17.25 -2.32 8.57
CA PHE A 292 -18.32 -1.33 8.54
C PHE A 292 -17.98 -0.16 7.62
N GLN A 293 -16.79 0.40 7.79
CA GLN A 293 -16.32 1.55 7.01
C GLN A 293 -16.30 1.24 5.50
N ARG A 294 -15.78 0.08 5.10
CA ARG A 294 -15.78 -0.35 3.69
C ARG A 294 -17.19 -0.44 3.11
N ARG A 295 -18.13 -1.01 3.86
CA ARG A 295 -19.53 -1.13 3.39
C ARG A 295 -20.20 0.23 3.22
N GLU A 296 -20.06 1.12 4.20
CA GLU A 296 -20.63 2.46 4.14
C GLU A 296 -20.05 3.28 2.98
N VAL A 297 -18.72 3.28 2.84
CA VAL A 297 -18.05 3.97 1.74
C VAL A 297 -18.45 3.40 0.39
N ALA A 298 -18.49 2.08 0.26
CA ALA A 298 -18.89 1.44 -0.99
C ALA A 298 -20.32 1.79 -1.41
N LYS A 299 -21.25 1.82 -0.44
CA LYS A 299 -22.65 2.22 -0.67
C LYS A 299 -22.78 3.65 -1.18
N LEU A 300 -22.15 4.59 -0.49
CA LEU A 300 -22.22 6.01 -0.86
C LEU A 300 -21.44 6.33 -2.13
N ALA A 301 -20.28 5.70 -2.33
CA ALA A 301 -19.52 5.83 -3.57
C ALA A 301 -20.31 5.31 -4.77
N LYS A 302 -21.05 4.21 -4.59
CA LYS A 302 -21.93 3.69 -5.64
C LYS A 302 -22.97 4.72 -6.07
N GLU A 303 -23.58 5.44 -5.16
CA GLU A 303 -24.57 6.48 -5.50
C GLU A 303 -23.96 7.57 -6.38
N MET A 304 -22.72 8.01 -6.09
CA MET A 304 -22.01 8.99 -6.92
C MET A 304 -21.62 8.44 -8.28
N VAL A 305 -21.21 7.19 -8.33
CA VAL A 305 -20.85 6.51 -9.58
C VAL A 305 -22.09 6.30 -10.45
N ASP A 306 -23.21 5.88 -9.87
CA ASP A 306 -24.47 5.72 -10.58
C ASP A 306 -24.91 7.07 -11.20
N ILE A 307 -24.83 8.17 -10.46
CA ILE A 307 -25.10 9.52 -10.98
C ILE A 307 -24.16 9.83 -12.17
N THR A 308 -22.86 9.53 -12.06
CA THR A 308 -21.91 9.75 -13.13
C THR A 308 -22.32 8.99 -14.41
N HIS A 309 -22.76 7.74 -14.24
CA HIS A 309 -23.24 6.91 -15.35
C HIS A 309 -24.57 7.38 -15.93
N GLU A 310 -25.49 7.96 -15.13
CA GLU A 310 -26.73 8.59 -15.64
C GLU A 310 -26.47 9.67 -16.69
N TYR A 311 -25.34 10.39 -16.56
CA TYR A 311 -24.90 11.39 -17.54
C TYR A 311 -24.01 10.83 -18.66
N GLY A 312 -23.85 9.50 -18.74
CA GLY A 312 -23.02 8.84 -19.75
C GLY A 312 -21.52 9.08 -19.60
N LYS A 313 -21.05 9.43 -18.40
CA LYS A 313 -19.64 9.63 -18.07
C LYS A 313 -19.04 8.38 -17.43
N GLU A 314 -17.74 8.21 -17.57
CA GLU A 314 -17.00 7.18 -16.83
C GLU A 314 -16.63 7.69 -15.43
N ALA A 315 -16.60 6.78 -14.47
CA ALA A 315 -16.16 7.04 -13.10
C ALA A 315 -14.82 6.36 -12.83
N MET A 316 -13.83 7.14 -12.44
CA MET A 316 -12.48 6.66 -12.11
C MET A 316 -12.12 7.05 -10.68
N MET A 317 -11.51 6.16 -9.91
CA MET A 317 -10.95 6.49 -8.61
C MET A 317 -9.44 6.62 -8.70
N PHE A 318 -8.90 7.70 -8.13
CA PHE A 318 -7.48 7.87 -7.94
C PHE A 318 -7.02 7.16 -6.67
N LEU A 319 -6.19 6.13 -6.85
CA LEU A 319 -5.51 5.41 -5.78
C LEU A 319 -4.15 6.06 -5.54
N GLY A 320 -4.16 7.24 -5.01
CA GLY A 320 -2.93 7.88 -4.55
C GLY A 320 -2.71 7.56 -3.08
N ASP A 321 -2.24 8.54 -2.40
CA ASP A 321 -2.00 8.58 -0.97
C ASP A 321 -3.23 9.06 -0.15
N HIS A 322 -4.43 9.15 -0.76
CA HIS A 322 -5.55 9.86 -0.16
C HIS A 322 -6.88 9.08 -0.14
N TRP A 323 -6.90 7.83 -0.58
CA TRP A 323 -8.14 7.09 -0.80
C TRP A 323 -8.48 6.19 0.35
N ILE A 324 -8.86 6.74 1.35
CA ILE A 324 -9.03 6.17 2.67
C ILE A 324 -10.49 5.76 2.91
N GLY A 325 -10.69 4.79 3.78
CA GLY A 325 -11.99 4.24 4.14
C GLY A 325 -12.42 3.02 3.33
N THR A 326 -11.69 2.65 2.27
CA THR A 326 -11.98 1.45 1.46
C THR A 326 -10.93 0.36 1.58
N GLU A 327 -9.84 0.60 2.29
CA GLU A 327 -8.78 -0.37 2.49
C GLU A 327 -9.06 -1.38 3.61
N PRO A 328 -8.57 -2.59 3.47
CA PRO A 328 -8.06 -3.19 2.24
C PRO A 328 -9.17 -3.35 1.19
N PHE A 329 -8.80 -3.38 -0.10
CA PHE A 329 -9.76 -3.50 -1.21
C PHE A 329 -10.34 -4.91 -1.29
N MET A 330 -11.43 -5.12 -0.57
CA MET A 330 -12.16 -6.40 -0.51
C MET A 330 -13.31 -6.44 -1.53
N GLU A 331 -14.17 -7.45 -1.41
CA GLU A 331 -15.28 -7.66 -2.34
C GLU A 331 -16.27 -6.48 -2.41
N GLU A 332 -16.42 -5.73 -1.32
CA GLU A 332 -17.29 -4.54 -1.27
C GLU A 332 -16.87 -3.49 -2.31
N PHE A 333 -15.58 -3.40 -2.63
CA PHE A 333 -15.09 -2.45 -3.63
C PHE A 333 -15.72 -2.68 -5.02
N LYS A 334 -15.98 -3.93 -5.40
CA LYS A 334 -16.65 -4.28 -6.66
C LYS A 334 -18.04 -3.67 -6.77
N THR A 335 -18.73 -3.50 -5.65
CA THR A 335 -20.11 -3.01 -5.63
C THR A 335 -20.22 -1.53 -5.99
N ILE A 336 -19.12 -0.78 -5.93
CA ILE A 336 -19.07 0.64 -6.29
C ILE A 336 -19.38 0.82 -7.78
N GLY A 337 -18.92 -0.10 -8.64
CA GLY A 337 -19.18 -0.05 -10.08
C GLY A 337 -18.30 0.94 -10.84
N LEU A 338 -17.10 1.24 -10.33
CA LEU A 338 -16.13 2.08 -11.02
C LEU A 338 -15.74 1.50 -12.39
N ASP A 339 -15.56 2.38 -13.37
CA ASP A 339 -15.02 1.99 -14.67
C ASP A 339 -13.53 1.77 -14.60
N ALA A 340 -12.82 2.60 -13.82
CA ALA A 340 -11.38 2.54 -13.75
C ALA A 340 -10.82 2.93 -12.37
N VAL A 341 -9.58 2.51 -12.16
CA VAL A 341 -8.72 3.04 -11.11
C VAL A 341 -7.42 3.52 -11.70
N VAL A 342 -6.85 4.57 -11.13
CA VAL A 342 -5.53 5.08 -11.47
C VAL A 342 -4.68 5.16 -10.20
N GLY A 343 -3.45 4.66 -10.28
CA GLY A 343 -2.52 4.65 -9.15
C GLY A 343 -1.07 4.79 -9.59
N SER A 344 -0.19 4.93 -8.62
CA SER A 344 1.24 5.04 -8.88
C SER A 344 1.85 3.72 -9.34
N VAL A 345 2.81 3.78 -10.24
CA VAL A 345 3.62 2.64 -10.68
C VAL A 345 5.11 2.96 -10.51
N GLY A 346 5.49 3.19 -9.28
CA GLY A 346 6.87 3.48 -8.90
C GLY A 346 7.75 2.23 -8.78
N ASN A 347 7.11 1.10 -8.44
CA ASN A 347 7.77 -0.18 -8.24
C ASN A 347 6.76 -1.32 -8.41
N GLY A 348 7.20 -2.56 -8.24
CA GLY A 348 6.35 -3.73 -8.36
C GLY A 348 5.24 -3.82 -7.32
N SER A 349 5.48 -3.30 -6.12
CA SER A 349 4.48 -3.28 -5.04
C SER A 349 3.32 -2.35 -5.37
N THR A 350 3.58 -1.13 -5.84
CA THR A 350 2.53 -0.17 -6.23
C THR A 350 1.72 -0.66 -7.42
N LEU A 351 2.40 -1.24 -8.41
CA LEU A 351 1.72 -1.79 -9.58
C LEU A 351 0.88 -3.02 -9.22
N ARG A 352 1.36 -3.89 -8.35
CA ARG A 352 0.58 -5.05 -7.88
C ARG A 352 -0.67 -4.61 -7.13
N LEU A 353 -0.56 -3.62 -6.24
CA LEU A 353 -1.72 -3.06 -5.55
C LEU A 353 -2.78 -2.60 -6.56
N LEU A 354 -2.36 -1.85 -7.58
CA LEU A 354 -3.24 -1.35 -8.64
C LEU A 354 -3.89 -2.49 -9.45
N SER A 355 -3.09 -3.46 -9.87
CA SER A 355 -3.57 -4.56 -10.73
C SER A 355 -4.43 -5.58 -9.99
N ASP A 356 -4.39 -5.63 -8.67
CA ASP A 356 -5.20 -6.54 -7.85
C ASP A 356 -6.53 -5.92 -7.40
N ILE A 357 -6.84 -4.67 -7.82
CA ILE A 357 -8.13 -4.02 -7.53
C ILE A 357 -9.26 -4.76 -8.25
N PRO A 358 -10.27 -5.21 -7.50
CA PRO A 358 -11.35 -5.98 -8.09
C PRO A 358 -12.44 -5.12 -8.75
N GLY A 359 -13.03 -5.63 -9.84
CA GLY A 359 -14.29 -5.12 -10.38
C GLY A 359 -14.23 -3.87 -11.24
N VAL A 360 -13.04 -3.45 -11.69
CA VAL A 360 -12.88 -2.34 -12.63
C VAL A 360 -12.74 -2.83 -14.08
N LYS A 361 -13.10 -2.00 -15.06
CA LYS A 361 -13.00 -2.33 -16.48
C LYS A 361 -11.59 -2.15 -17.01
N TYR A 362 -10.85 -1.14 -16.49
CA TYR A 362 -9.47 -0.89 -16.87
C TYR A 362 -8.68 -0.23 -15.73
N THR A 363 -7.36 -0.37 -15.82
CA THR A 363 -6.40 0.18 -14.85
C THR A 363 -5.45 1.16 -15.55
N GLU A 364 -5.09 2.24 -14.86
CA GLU A 364 -4.11 3.20 -15.31
C GLU A 364 -2.97 3.34 -14.32
N GLY A 365 -1.74 3.19 -14.78
CA GLY A 365 -0.54 3.40 -13.98
C GLY A 365 0.02 4.81 -14.15
N ARG A 366 0.19 5.55 -13.07
CA ARG A 366 0.91 6.83 -13.09
C ARG A 366 2.40 6.57 -13.01
N PHE A 367 3.09 6.77 -14.11
CA PHE A 367 4.54 6.75 -14.16
C PHE A 367 5.11 8.01 -13.51
N LEU A 368 6.10 7.86 -12.66
CA LEU A 368 6.63 8.91 -11.79
C LEU A 368 5.52 9.68 -11.05
N PRO A 369 5.03 9.21 -9.92
CA PRO A 369 3.91 9.81 -9.20
C PRO A 369 4.23 11.08 -8.42
N TYR A 370 5.49 11.32 -8.08
CA TYR A 370 5.95 12.45 -7.26
C TYR A 370 6.91 13.36 -8.03
N PHE A 371 6.51 14.61 -8.23
CA PHE A 371 7.16 15.53 -9.16
C PHE A 371 7.13 16.90 -8.63
N PHE A 372 7.57 17.01 -7.47
CA PHE A 372 7.79 18.27 -6.81
C PHE A 372 9.20 18.80 -7.13
N PRO A 373 9.56 19.99 -6.65
CA PRO A 373 10.88 20.56 -6.85
C PRO A 373 12.07 19.68 -6.43
N ASP A 374 11.83 18.60 -5.70
CA ASP A 374 12.85 17.61 -5.33
C ASP A 374 13.37 16.77 -6.49
N THR A 375 12.57 16.56 -7.54
CA THR A 375 13.01 15.86 -8.77
C THR A 375 13.45 16.86 -9.85
N PHE A 376 12.69 17.97 -10.02
CA PHE A 376 12.89 18.95 -11.09
C PHE A 376 13.50 20.25 -10.56
N TYR A 377 14.79 20.23 -10.30
CA TYR A 377 15.55 21.40 -9.87
C TYR A 377 16.84 21.57 -10.68
N GLU A 378 17.43 22.74 -10.67
CA GLU A 378 18.69 23.00 -11.36
C GLU A 378 19.83 22.12 -10.79
N GLY A 379 20.39 21.26 -11.62
CA GLY A 379 21.39 20.26 -11.22
C GLY A 379 20.82 18.88 -10.84
N GLY A 380 19.48 18.71 -10.81
CA GLY A 380 18.83 17.40 -10.68
C GLY A 380 18.95 16.55 -11.93
N ASP A 381 18.74 15.23 -11.78
CA ASP A 381 18.77 14.27 -12.90
C ASP A 381 17.44 13.49 -12.99
N PRO A 382 16.37 14.13 -13.48
CA PRO A 382 15.06 13.49 -13.59
C PRO A 382 15.06 12.30 -14.55
N VAL A 383 15.98 12.25 -15.52
CA VAL A 383 16.12 11.11 -16.44
C VAL A 383 16.61 9.87 -15.70
N LYS A 384 17.58 10.02 -14.81
CA LYS A 384 18.09 8.90 -13.99
C LYS A 384 16.99 8.34 -13.11
N GLU A 385 16.23 9.18 -12.44
CA GLU A 385 15.08 8.74 -11.62
C GLU A 385 14.03 8.02 -12.46
N ALA A 386 13.68 8.59 -13.63
CA ALA A 386 12.75 7.96 -14.55
C ALA A 386 13.22 6.59 -15.03
N LYS A 387 14.52 6.43 -15.31
CA LYS A 387 15.09 5.15 -15.71
C LYS A 387 14.98 4.08 -14.64
N VAL A 388 15.29 4.43 -13.39
CA VAL A 388 15.15 3.51 -12.25
C VAL A 388 13.68 3.12 -12.08
N ASN A 389 12.78 4.09 -12.10
CA ASN A 389 11.35 3.87 -11.97
C ASN A 389 10.79 2.98 -13.10
N TRP A 390 11.17 3.23 -14.36
CA TRP A 390 10.67 2.47 -15.49
C TRP A 390 11.10 1.01 -15.48
N VAL A 391 12.35 0.71 -15.13
CA VAL A 391 12.82 -0.68 -15.07
C VAL A 391 11.98 -1.51 -14.08
N THR A 392 11.72 -1.00 -12.89
CA THR A 392 10.91 -1.70 -11.90
C THR A 392 9.44 -1.77 -12.29
N ALA A 393 8.87 -0.68 -12.84
CA ALA A 393 7.51 -0.67 -13.33
C ALA A 393 7.30 -1.65 -14.49
N ARG A 394 8.19 -1.62 -15.51
CA ARG A 394 8.15 -2.53 -16.66
C ARG A 394 8.18 -3.99 -16.25
N ARG A 395 9.08 -4.33 -15.33
CA ARG A 395 9.23 -5.67 -14.77
C ARG A 395 7.91 -6.16 -14.17
N ALA A 396 7.24 -5.32 -13.41
CA ALA A 396 5.96 -5.63 -12.82
C ALA A 396 4.81 -5.69 -13.86
N ILE A 397 4.79 -4.79 -14.85
CA ILE A 397 3.81 -4.79 -15.95
C ILE A 397 3.85 -6.10 -16.74
N LEU A 398 5.05 -6.65 -16.96
CA LEU A 398 5.23 -7.93 -17.64
C LEU A 398 4.59 -9.10 -16.87
N ARG A 399 4.39 -8.98 -15.57
CA ARG A 399 3.75 -10.01 -14.71
C ARG A 399 2.29 -9.71 -14.38
N LYS A 400 1.94 -8.45 -14.23
CA LYS A 400 0.59 -7.96 -13.94
C LYS A 400 0.28 -6.78 -14.88
N PRO A 401 -0.15 -7.05 -16.10
CA PRO A 401 -0.43 -6.02 -17.10
C PRO A 401 -1.47 -5.01 -16.62
N ILE A 402 -1.24 -3.76 -16.98
CA ILE A 402 -2.20 -2.65 -16.84
C ILE A 402 -2.64 -2.18 -18.21
N ASP A 403 -3.78 -1.48 -18.28
CA ASP A 403 -4.38 -1.11 -19.55
C ASP A 403 -3.85 0.21 -20.10
N ARG A 404 -3.41 1.11 -19.23
CA ARG A 404 -2.99 2.46 -19.58
C ARG A 404 -1.82 2.91 -18.71
N ILE A 405 -1.00 3.81 -19.25
CA ILE A 405 0.03 4.52 -18.48
C ILE A 405 -0.23 6.03 -18.56
N GLY A 406 0.11 6.76 -17.51
CA GLY A 406 0.04 8.21 -17.51
C GLY A 406 1.28 8.83 -16.88
N TYR A 407 1.69 10.01 -17.35
CA TYR A 407 2.66 10.82 -16.62
C TYR A 407 1.98 11.43 -15.40
N GLY A 408 2.56 11.26 -14.24
CA GLY A 408 1.93 11.62 -12.98
C GLY A 408 2.12 13.07 -12.54
N GLY A 409 3.20 13.74 -12.97
CA GLY A 409 3.64 15.03 -12.46
C GLY A 409 2.98 16.28 -13.07
N TYR A 410 3.53 17.44 -12.71
CA TYR A 410 3.19 18.71 -13.31
C TYR A 410 3.97 18.90 -14.61
N LEU A 411 3.26 19.09 -15.70
CA LEU A 411 3.88 19.23 -17.02
C LEU A 411 4.77 20.47 -17.11
N LYS A 412 4.39 21.54 -16.45
CA LYS A 412 5.16 22.79 -16.37
C LYS A 412 6.59 22.58 -15.84
N LEU A 413 6.77 21.72 -14.84
CA LEU A 413 8.10 21.38 -14.33
C LEU A 413 8.88 20.51 -15.31
N ALA A 414 8.24 19.48 -15.84
CA ALA A 414 8.85 18.51 -16.75
C ALA A 414 9.33 19.16 -18.06
N CYS A 415 8.57 20.11 -18.61
CA CYS A 415 8.90 20.81 -19.87
C CYS A 415 10.22 21.60 -19.82
N GLN A 416 10.72 21.90 -18.62
CA GLN A 416 12.03 22.53 -18.45
C GLN A 416 13.21 21.55 -18.68
N PHE A 417 12.93 20.25 -18.80
CA PHE A 417 13.92 19.18 -18.97
C PHE A 417 13.68 18.39 -20.27
N PRO A 418 14.16 18.88 -21.42
CA PRO A 418 13.89 18.24 -22.73
C PRO A 418 14.30 16.77 -22.80
N ASP A 419 15.41 16.39 -22.17
CA ASP A 419 15.89 14.99 -22.17
C ASP A 419 14.91 14.08 -21.39
N PHE A 420 14.30 14.58 -20.32
CA PHE A 420 13.26 13.88 -19.59
C PHE A 420 12.01 13.68 -20.48
N ILE A 421 11.57 14.71 -21.17
CA ILE A 421 10.43 14.64 -22.12
C ILE A 421 10.69 13.58 -23.19
N ASN A 422 11.91 13.56 -23.78
CA ASN A 422 12.29 12.58 -24.79
C ASN A 422 12.32 11.15 -24.21
N TYR A 423 12.78 11.02 -22.97
CA TYR A 423 12.79 9.72 -22.29
C TYR A 423 11.36 9.21 -22.03
N VAL A 424 10.45 10.05 -21.55
CA VAL A 424 9.03 9.66 -21.34
C VAL A 424 8.37 9.28 -22.66
N GLU A 425 8.71 9.96 -23.78
CA GLU A 425 8.26 9.56 -25.11
C GLU A 425 8.67 8.11 -25.45
N SER A 426 9.92 7.76 -25.15
CA SER A 426 10.42 6.38 -25.33
C SER A 426 9.67 5.38 -24.44
N VAL A 427 9.41 5.73 -23.19
CA VAL A 427 8.60 4.91 -22.25
C VAL A 427 7.17 4.69 -22.79
N CYS A 428 6.53 5.73 -23.31
CA CYS A 428 5.18 5.60 -23.89
C CYS A 428 5.17 4.66 -25.11
N ASN A 429 6.22 4.69 -25.93
CA ASN A 429 6.33 3.79 -27.08
C ASN A 429 6.58 2.34 -26.65
N GLU A 430 7.48 2.13 -25.70
CA GLU A 430 7.75 0.81 -25.12
C GLU A 430 6.50 0.24 -24.44
N PHE A 431 5.75 1.04 -23.67
CA PHE A 431 4.52 0.60 -23.01
C PHE A 431 3.48 0.10 -24.04
N ARG A 432 3.31 0.78 -25.17
CA ARG A 432 2.38 0.33 -26.23
C ARG A 432 2.82 -1.00 -26.82
N GLU A 433 4.12 -1.19 -27.02
CA GLU A 433 4.66 -2.47 -27.49
C GLU A 433 4.39 -3.58 -26.46
N LEU A 434 4.63 -3.34 -25.18
CA LEU A 434 4.29 -4.27 -24.10
C LEU A 434 2.80 -4.61 -24.14
N TYR A 435 1.95 -3.59 -24.16
CA TYR A 435 0.49 -3.78 -24.18
C TYR A 435 0.02 -4.63 -25.38
N GLU A 436 0.48 -4.31 -26.60
CA GLU A 436 0.08 -5.04 -27.80
C GLU A 436 0.55 -6.51 -27.80
N ASN A 437 1.69 -6.80 -27.16
CA ASN A 437 2.19 -8.16 -27.07
C ASN A 437 1.51 -8.97 -25.94
N ILE A 438 1.07 -8.31 -24.86
CA ILE A 438 0.57 -8.96 -23.64
C ILE A 438 -0.96 -9.02 -23.59
N LYS A 439 -1.67 -8.06 -24.18
CA LYS A 439 -3.13 -7.91 -24.05
C LYS A 439 -3.87 -9.23 -24.26
N GLY A 440 -4.84 -9.49 -23.37
CA GLY A 440 -5.66 -10.69 -23.43
C GLY A 440 -4.95 -11.99 -23.04
N SER A 441 -3.70 -11.93 -22.57
CA SER A 441 -2.95 -13.07 -22.04
C SER A 441 -2.55 -12.86 -20.58
N THR A 442 -2.34 -13.96 -19.90
CA THR A 442 -1.67 -14.00 -18.60
C THR A 442 -0.27 -14.58 -18.76
N PRO A 443 0.74 -14.06 -18.07
CA PRO A 443 2.08 -14.64 -18.15
C PRO A 443 2.08 -16.05 -17.57
N TYR A 444 2.95 -16.89 -18.13
CA TYR A 444 3.17 -18.24 -17.63
C TYR A 444 3.57 -18.22 -16.17
N CYS A 445 2.94 -19.04 -15.35
CA CYS A 445 3.22 -19.21 -13.92
C CYS A 445 3.55 -20.66 -13.61
N ILE A 446 4.55 -20.86 -12.75
CA ILE A 446 5.03 -22.20 -12.36
C ILE A 446 4.34 -22.64 -11.08
N LYS A 447 4.19 -21.74 -10.11
CA LYS A 447 3.67 -22.02 -8.76
C LYS A 447 2.71 -20.95 -8.29
N ARG A 448 1.83 -21.35 -7.37
CA ARG A 448 0.91 -20.47 -6.65
C ARG A 448 1.48 -20.20 -5.27
N VAL A 449 1.76 -18.93 -5.00
CA VAL A 449 2.38 -18.44 -3.76
C VAL A 449 1.35 -17.69 -2.94
N ALA A 450 1.24 -17.99 -1.66
CA ALA A 450 0.47 -17.17 -0.73
C ALA A 450 1.40 -16.44 0.25
N VAL A 451 1.29 -15.12 0.32
CA VAL A 451 1.93 -14.30 1.34
C VAL A 451 0.95 -14.11 2.49
N LEU A 452 1.37 -14.50 3.70
CA LEU A 452 0.56 -14.40 4.91
C LEU A 452 0.68 -13.01 5.53
N ASN A 453 -0.43 -12.43 5.93
CA ASN A 453 -0.48 -11.24 6.78
C ASN A 453 -1.83 -11.15 7.50
N SER A 454 -2.01 -10.20 8.41
CA SER A 454 -3.25 -10.06 9.18
C SER A 454 -4.45 -9.55 8.37
N TRP A 455 -4.25 -9.01 7.16
CA TRP A 455 -5.32 -8.41 6.36
C TRP A 455 -5.79 -9.23 5.17
N GLY A 456 -5.01 -10.20 4.72
CA GLY A 456 -5.30 -11.01 3.52
C GLY A 456 -5.21 -10.22 2.22
N LYS A 457 -4.61 -9.07 2.24
CA LYS A 457 -4.38 -8.16 1.12
C LYS A 457 -3.11 -7.34 1.32
N MET A 458 -2.62 -6.75 0.26
CA MET A 458 -1.67 -5.65 0.38
C MET A 458 -2.36 -4.41 0.96
N ARG A 459 -1.60 -3.65 1.73
CA ARG A 459 -2.02 -2.33 2.22
C ARG A 459 -1.31 -1.25 1.42
N ALA A 460 -2.04 -0.20 1.07
CA ALA A 460 -1.50 0.92 0.29
C ALA A 460 -0.30 1.58 0.96
N TRP A 461 -0.38 1.71 2.25
CA TRP A 461 0.69 2.26 3.06
C TRP A 461 2.04 1.55 2.81
N GLY A 462 2.04 0.21 2.82
CA GLY A 462 3.25 -0.58 2.54
C GLY A 462 3.66 -0.58 1.06
N ALA A 463 2.73 -0.23 0.16
CA ALA A 463 2.99 -0.23 -1.27
C ALA A 463 3.47 1.12 -1.81
N HIS A 464 2.91 2.21 -1.31
CA HIS A 464 3.18 3.54 -1.87
C HIS A 464 4.40 4.23 -1.29
N MET A 465 4.89 3.84 -0.12
CA MET A 465 6.09 4.43 0.50
C MET A 465 6.08 5.97 0.53
N VAL A 466 4.89 6.56 0.57
CA VAL A 466 4.71 8.02 0.54
C VAL A 466 4.80 8.54 1.95
N HIS A 467 6.00 8.71 2.39
CA HIS A 467 6.29 9.27 3.69
C HIS A 467 6.78 10.70 3.48
N HIS A 468 5.87 11.62 3.32
CA HIS A 468 6.27 12.98 3.04
C HIS A 468 7.08 13.60 4.17
N ALA A 469 6.92 13.16 5.42
CA ALA A 469 7.65 13.77 6.51
C ALA A 469 7.94 12.86 7.71
N LEU A 470 7.15 11.83 7.99
CA LEU A 470 7.47 10.87 9.02
C LEU A 470 8.13 9.63 8.42
N TYR A 471 9.38 9.41 8.73
CA TYR A 471 10.09 8.19 8.37
C TYR A 471 9.52 7.02 9.17
N GLN A 472 8.76 6.18 8.51
CA GLN A 472 8.39 4.90 9.11
C GLN A 472 9.52 3.89 8.94
N LYS A 473 9.66 3.02 9.91
CA LYS A 473 10.54 1.86 9.77
C LYS A 473 10.08 1.03 8.57
N GLU A 474 10.93 0.91 7.57
CA GLU A 474 10.66 0.08 6.42
C GLU A 474 10.84 -1.39 6.79
N ASN A 475 9.84 -2.22 6.47
CA ASN A 475 10.03 -3.66 6.49
C ASN A 475 10.67 -4.09 5.17
N TYR A 476 12.00 -3.92 5.07
CA TYR A 476 12.76 -4.18 3.85
C TYR A 476 12.61 -5.62 3.34
N SER A 477 12.42 -6.59 4.22
CA SER A 477 12.22 -7.98 3.83
C SER A 477 10.84 -8.19 3.21
N TYR A 478 9.78 -7.58 3.75
CA TYR A 478 8.45 -7.64 3.16
C TYR A 478 8.42 -6.97 1.78
N ALA A 479 8.96 -5.77 1.68
CA ALA A 479 9.11 -5.06 0.42
C ALA A 479 9.96 -5.86 -0.58
N GLY A 480 11.06 -6.46 -0.14
CA GLY A 480 11.94 -7.30 -0.95
C GLY A 480 11.24 -8.53 -1.51
N VAL A 481 10.41 -9.21 -0.73
CA VAL A 481 9.59 -10.35 -1.20
C VAL A 481 8.59 -9.89 -2.26
N ILE A 482 7.84 -8.83 -2.00
CA ILE A 482 6.82 -8.35 -2.95
C ILE A 482 7.46 -7.90 -4.26
N GLU A 483 8.57 -7.17 -4.18
CA GLU A 483 9.30 -6.70 -5.35
C GLU A 483 9.89 -7.87 -6.16
N THR A 484 10.46 -8.86 -5.49
CA THR A 484 10.94 -10.11 -6.11
C THR A 484 9.80 -10.84 -6.85
N LEU A 485 8.69 -11.07 -6.16
CA LEU A 485 7.54 -11.77 -6.73
C LEU A 485 6.89 -11.01 -7.89
N SER A 486 7.15 -9.70 -8.01
CA SER A 486 6.62 -8.89 -9.10
C SER A 486 7.32 -9.13 -10.44
N GLY A 487 8.50 -9.76 -10.45
CA GLY A 487 9.23 -10.11 -11.69
C GLY A 487 9.37 -11.61 -11.94
N THR A 488 8.91 -12.46 -11.03
CA THR A 488 9.10 -13.92 -11.12
C THR A 488 7.84 -14.65 -11.62
N PRO A 489 7.97 -15.85 -12.22
CA PRO A 489 6.85 -16.58 -12.83
C PRO A 489 5.97 -17.29 -11.79
N PHE A 490 5.50 -16.55 -10.80
CA PHE A 490 4.61 -17.07 -9.75
C PHE A 490 3.27 -16.34 -9.75
N GLU A 491 2.20 -17.08 -9.51
CA GLU A 491 0.90 -16.50 -9.18
C GLU A 491 0.90 -16.18 -7.68
N VAL A 492 0.69 -14.92 -7.34
CA VAL A 492 0.80 -14.42 -5.97
C VAL A 492 -0.55 -14.01 -5.43
N SER A 493 -0.90 -14.53 -4.26
CA SER A 493 -2.07 -14.15 -3.49
C SER A 493 -1.67 -13.74 -2.08
N PHE A 494 -2.54 -12.98 -1.42
CA PHE A 494 -2.41 -12.65 0.00
C PHE A 494 -3.55 -13.33 0.74
N ILE A 495 -3.25 -13.97 1.88
CA ILE A 495 -4.27 -14.59 2.73
C ILE A 495 -4.07 -14.16 4.18
N SER A 496 -5.19 -13.98 4.89
CA SER A 496 -5.14 -13.62 6.30
C SER A 496 -5.10 -14.86 7.19
N PHE A 497 -4.63 -14.68 8.42
CA PHE A 497 -4.70 -15.71 9.44
C PHE A 497 -6.16 -16.06 9.78
N ASP A 498 -7.08 -15.11 9.68
CA ASP A 498 -8.52 -15.34 9.86
C ASP A 498 -9.10 -16.24 8.75
N ASP A 499 -8.61 -16.12 7.50
CA ASP A 499 -9.00 -16.99 6.40
C ASP A 499 -8.58 -18.44 6.68
N ILE A 500 -7.37 -18.64 7.20
CA ILE A 500 -6.87 -19.96 7.60
C ILE A 500 -7.70 -20.54 8.77
N LYS A 501 -8.01 -19.69 9.75
CA LYS A 501 -8.84 -20.10 10.90
C LYS A 501 -10.25 -20.51 10.48
N ARG A 502 -10.83 -19.80 9.51
CA ARG A 502 -12.17 -20.08 8.99
C ARG A 502 -12.21 -21.36 8.14
N ASP A 503 -11.22 -21.55 7.28
CA ASP A 503 -11.09 -22.74 6.42
C ASP A 503 -9.62 -23.09 6.14
N GLY A 504 -9.06 -24.00 6.93
CA GLY A 504 -7.70 -24.48 6.73
C GLY A 504 -7.48 -25.20 5.38
N ASN A 505 -8.56 -25.68 4.71
CA ASN A 505 -8.43 -26.28 3.37
C ASN A 505 -8.08 -25.25 2.29
N LEU A 506 -8.26 -23.97 2.55
CA LEU A 506 -7.81 -22.89 1.67
C LEU A 506 -6.34 -23.05 1.27
N LEU A 507 -5.50 -23.55 2.18
CA LEU A 507 -4.05 -23.73 1.95
C LEU A 507 -3.76 -24.71 0.80
N LYS A 508 -4.64 -25.66 0.49
CA LYS A 508 -4.50 -26.60 -0.63
C LYS A 508 -4.54 -25.92 -2.02
N ASN A 509 -4.99 -24.67 -2.08
CA ASN A 509 -4.97 -23.89 -3.32
C ASN A 509 -3.57 -23.33 -3.64
N PHE A 510 -2.61 -23.48 -2.76
CA PHE A 510 -1.26 -22.91 -2.88
C PHE A 510 -0.21 -24.03 -2.88
N ASP A 511 0.91 -23.75 -3.50
CA ASP A 511 2.05 -24.64 -3.53
C ASP A 511 3.07 -24.27 -2.43
N VAL A 512 3.15 -22.96 -2.11
CA VAL A 512 4.04 -22.43 -1.07
C VAL A 512 3.40 -21.26 -0.30
N LEU A 513 3.70 -21.21 0.99
CA LEU A 513 3.35 -20.08 1.88
C LEU A 513 4.62 -19.30 2.21
N ILE A 514 4.49 -17.97 2.28
CA ILE A 514 5.55 -17.07 2.74
C ILE A 514 5.07 -16.29 3.96
N ASN A 515 5.83 -16.34 5.05
CA ASN A 515 5.64 -15.51 6.24
C ASN A 515 6.89 -14.65 6.45
N VAL A 516 6.73 -13.34 6.37
CA VAL A 516 7.86 -12.40 6.28
C VAL A 516 7.66 -11.15 7.10
N GLY A 517 8.68 -10.74 7.80
CA GLY A 517 8.73 -9.48 8.56
C GLY A 517 9.32 -9.63 9.96
N ASP A 518 9.16 -8.60 10.77
CA ASP A 518 9.52 -8.62 12.18
C ASP A 518 8.48 -9.39 13.00
N GLY A 519 8.90 -10.04 14.07
CA GLY A 519 8.03 -10.73 15.02
C GLY A 519 7.05 -9.78 15.70
N ASP A 520 5.99 -10.34 16.25
CA ASP A 520 4.92 -9.58 16.92
C ASP A 520 4.28 -8.47 16.11
N THR A 521 4.25 -8.63 14.77
CA THR A 521 3.65 -7.66 13.85
C THR A 521 2.48 -8.26 13.05
N ALA A 522 1.69 -7.38 12.44
CA ALA A 522 0.61 -7.76 11.53
C ALA A 522 1.11 -8.52 10.28
N HIS A 523 2.39 -8.37 9.94
CA HIS A 523 3.00 -9.09 8.82
C HIS A 523 3.29 -10.55 9.15
N THR A 524 3.81 -10.82 10.35
CA THR A 524 4.19 -12.18 10.78
C THR A 524 3.12 -12.89 11.60
N GLY A 525 2.17 -12.15 12.18
CA GLY A 525 1.04 -12.67 12.94
C GLY A 525 1.18 -12.61 14.46
N GLY A 526 2.39 -12.55 15.00
CA GLY A 526 2.63 -12.44 16.44
C GLY A 526 1.81 -13.42 17.30
N TYR A 527 1.06 -12.92 18.29
CA TYR A 527 0.23 -13.72 19.19
C TYR A 527 -0.86 -14.57 18.49
N ILE A 528 -1.16 -14.32 17.21
CA ILE A 528 -2.11 -15.13 16.44
C ILE A 528 -1.64 -16.60 16.36
N TRP A 529 -0.33 -16.83 16.42
CA TRP A 529 0.24 -18.19 16.40
C TRP A 529 0.00 -19.01 17.67
N GLU A 530 -0.54 -18.40 18.74
CA GLU A 530 -1.07 -19.13 19.89
C GLU A 530 -2.30 -19.95 19.53
N ASP A 531 -3.01 -19.57 18.46
CA ASP A 531 -4.18 -20.31 17.99
C ASP A 531 -3.77 -21.64 17.34
N ALA A 532 -4.15 -22.72 18.03
CA ALA A 532 -3.83 -24.07 17.60
C ALA A 532 -4.46 -24.45 16.24
N ILE A 533 -5.57 -23.83 15.84
CA ILE A 533 -6.21 -24.09 14.54
C ILE A 533 -5.28 -23.61 13.43
N ILE A 534 -4.78 -22.36 13.55
CA ILE A 534 -3.90 -21.75 12.55
C ILE A 534 -2.56 -22.48 12.49
N SER A 535 -1.91 -22.63 13.64
CA SER A 535 -0.58 -23.26 13.69
C SER A 535 -0.60 -24.71 13.25
N SER A 536 -1.68 -25.47 13.56
CA SER A 536 -1.84 -26.85 13.09
C SER A 536 -2.14 -26.93 11.60
N ALA A 537 -2.97 -26.03 11.05
CA ALA A 537 -3.27 -26.01 9.62
C ALA A 537 -2.01 -25.80 8.78
N VAL A 538 -1.15 -24.87 9.19
CA VAL A 538 0.11 -24.59 8.47
C VAL A 538 1.10 -25.77 8.64
N ARG A 539 1.23 -26.36 9.84
CA ARG A 539 2.06 -27.56 10.03
C ARG A 539 1.57 -28.72 9.17
N GLN A 540 0.26 -28.96 9.11
CA GLN A 540 -0.33 -30.01 8.28
C GLN A 540 -0.07 -29.77 6.80
N PHE A 541 -0.24 -28.54 6.32
CA PHE A 541 0.05 -28.17 4.94
C PHE A 541 1.49 -28.55 4.54
N VAL A 542 2.48 -28.19 5.37
CA VAL A 542 3.87 -28.54 5.09
C VAL A 542 4.08 -30.06 5.22
N TYR A 543 3.54 -30.69 6.27
CA TYR A 543 3.69 -32.14 6.47
C TYR A 543 3.16 -32.97 5.28
N GLU A 544 2.12 -32.49 4.61
CA GLU A 544 1.50 -33.12 3.45
C GLU A 544 2.25 -32.85 2.14
N GLY A 545 3.23 -31.93 2.11
CA GLY A 545 4.10 -31.68 0.95
C GLY A 545 4.14 -30.24 0.47
N GLY A 546 3.46 -29.32 1.15
CA GLY A 546 3.52 -27.89 0.84
C GLY A 546 4.86 -27.24 1.22
N GLY A 547 5.24 -26.18 0.52
CA GLY A 547 6.43 -25.39 0.83
C GLY A 547 6.14 -24.27 1.84
N LEU A 548 7.10 -23.98 2.71
CA LEU A 548 7.01 -22.83 3.63
C LEU A 548 8.32 -22.04 3.63
N ILE A 549 8.21 -20.72 3.42
CA ILE A 549 9.36 -19.82 3.45
C ILE A 549 9.15 -18.80 4.56
N GLY A 550 10.10 -18.74 5.49
CA GLY A 550 10.14 -17.77 6.58
C GLY A 550 11.26 -16.77 6.42
N ILE A 551 10.97 -15.48 6.55
CA ILE A 551 11.96 -14.43 6.36
C ILE A 551 11.88 -13.43 7.52
N GLY A 552 13.03 -13.13 8.12
CA GLY A 552 13.13 -12.26 9.29
C GLY A 552 12.84 -13.02 10.58
N GLU A 553 11.72 -12.73 11.21
CA GLU A 553 11.21 -13.39 12.42
C GLU A 553 9.85 -14.06 12.12
N PRO A 554 9.82 -15.05 11.21
CA PRO A 554 8.59 -15.68 10.80
C PRO A 554 7.91 -16.36 11.99
N THR A 555 6.61 -16.20 12.13
CA THR A 555 5.83 -16.72 13.25
C THR A 555 6.36 -16.30 14.64
N GLY A 556 7.14 -15.20 14.68
CA GLY A 556 7.84 -14.74 15.90
C GLY A 556 6.89 -14.20 16.95
N HIS A 557 6.85 -14.88 18.10
CA HIS A 557 6.09 -14.51 19.28
C HIS A 557 6.54 -15.34 20.49
N GLN A 558 6.79 -14.69 21.63
CA GLN A 558 7.22 -15.37 22.86
C GLN A 558 6.06 -16.13 23.49
N TYR A 559 5.96 -17.43 23.22
CA TYR A 559 4.87 -18.26 23.76
C TYR A 559 5.34 -19.70 24.01
N GLN A 560 4.97 -20.30 25.16
CA GLN A 560 5.24 -21.69 25.54
C GLN A 560 6.72 -22.12 25.36
N GLY A 561 7.66 -21.23 25.71
CA GLY A 561 9.09 -21.50 25.65
C GLY A 561 9.68 -21.48 24.23
N ARG A 562 8.97 -20.94 23.27
CA ARG A 562 9.38 -20.73 21.88
C ARG A 562 9.24 -19.26 21.53
N TYR A 563 10.09 -18.79 20.62
CA TYR A 563 9.92 -17.52 19.95
C TYR A 563 9.42 -17.73 18.51
N ILE A 564 10.07 -18.59 17.74
CA ILE A 564 9.55 -18.97 16.41
C ILE A 564 8.53 -20.09 16.62
N GLN A 565 7.24 -19.80 16.47
CA GLN A 565 6.16 -20.74 16.82
C GLN A 565 6.12 -21.97 15.91
N LEU A 566 6.67 -21.88 14.68
CA LEU A 566 6.87 -23.00 13.77
C LEU A 566 8.34 -23.44 13.68
N ALA A 567 9.12 -23.29 14.75
CA ALA A 567 10.54 -23.64 14.79
C ALA A 567 10.83 -25.05 14.28
N ASN A 568 9.99 -26.02 14.65
CA ASN A 568 10.15 -27.42 14.20
C ASN A 568 9.91 -27.62 12.70
N VAL A 569 9.21 -26.69 12.04
CA VAL A 569 9.00 -26.72 10.59
C VAL A 569 10.16 -26.03 9.89
N PHE A 570 10.55 -24.82 10.35
CA PHE A 570 11.67 -24.06 9.76
C PHE A 570 13.05 -24.67 10.06
N GLY A 571 13.15 -25.48 11.13
CA GLY A 571 14.43 -25.99 11.60
C GLY A 571 15.28 -24.97 12.35
N VAL A 572 14.74 -23.82 12.71
CA VAL A 572 15.46 -22.75 13.41
C VAL A 572 14.65 -22.21 14.58
N GLU A 573 15.36 -21.67 15.59
CA GLU A 573 14.78 -21.02 16.75
C GLU A 573 15.60 -19.78 17.09
N MET A 574 15.01 -18.85 17.80
CA MET A 574 15.66 -17.63 18.29
C MET A 574 15.96 -17.73 19.77
N GLU A 575 17.21 -17.47 20.15
CA GLU A 575 17.58 -17.32 21.55
C GLU A 575 17.25 -15.91 22.05
N THR A 576 16.35 -15.81 23.00
CA THR A 576 15.87 -14.51 23.51
C THR A 576 16.50 -14.11 24.84
N GLY A 577 17.13 -15.03 25.58
CA GLY A 577 17.67 -14.81 26.90
C GLY A 577 19.19 -14.78 26.99
N PHE A 578 19.88 -15.35 26.01
CA PHE A 578 21.33 -15.52 26.01
C PHE A 578 21.95 -15.19 24.67
N THR A 579 23.23 -14.85 24.67
CA THR A 579 24.01 -14.80 23.44
C THR A 579 24.36 -16.22 22.98
N LEU A 580 24.41 -16.45 21.67
CA LEU A 580 24.81 -17.74 21.11
C LEU A 580 26.27 -18.09 21.47
N ASN A 581 26.47 -19.35 21.84
CA ASN A 581 27.79 -19.89 22.15
C ASN A 581 28.24 -20.84 21.05
N TYR A 582 29.50 -20.75 20.63
CA TYR A 582 30.07 -21.58 19.59
C TYR A 582 29.91 -23.06 19.81
N ASP A 583 30.25 -23.52 20.98
CA ASP A 583 30.28 -24.95 21.30
C ASP A 583 28.90 -25.59 21.32
N LYS A 584 27.85 -24.79 21.46
CA LYS A 584 26.49 -25.28 21.56
C LYS A 584 25.69 -25.16 20.26
N TYR A 585 25.96 -24.14 19.45
CA TYR A 585 25.11 -23.78 18.31
C TYR A 585 25.88 -23.74 17.00
N ASN A 586 27.11 -24.25 16.95
CA ASN A 586 27.92 -24.26 15.75
C ASN A 586 27.69 -25.55 14.95
N TRP A 587 27.16 -25.40 13.75
CA TRP A 587 26.92 -26.47 12.80
C TRP A 587 27.69 -26.19 11.51
N ASP A 588 28.02 -27.25 10.76
CA ASP A 588 28.69 -27.10 9.47
C ASP A 588 27.78 -26.42 8.44
N VAL A 589 28.30 -25.43 7.74
CA VAL A 589 27.62 -24.74 6.66
C VAL A 589 27.76 -25.54 5.37
N THR A 590 26.66 -25.80 4.71
CA THR A 590 26.62 -26.50 3.41
C THR A 590 26.77 -25.48 2.28
N HIS A 591 27.84 -25.61 1.49
CA HIS A 591 28.15 -24.70 0.39
C HIS A 591 27.69 -25.21 -0.99
N ASN A 592 27.13 -26.38 -1.07
CA ASN A 592 26.62 -26.99 -2.31
C ASN A 592 25.16 -27.34 -2.13
N HIS A 593 24.27 -26.43 -2.53
CA HIS A 593 22.83 -26.62 -2.42
C HIS A 593 22.11 -25.87 -3.55
N PHE A 594 21.07 -26.48 -4.10
CA PHE A 594 20.29 -25.93 -5.22
C PHE A 594 19.94 -24.42 -5.04
N ILE A 595 19.54 -23.99 -3.84
CA ILE A 595 19.10 -22.61 -3.61
C ILE A 595 20.22 -21.60 -3.84
N ILE A 596 21.45 -21.94 -3.50
CA ILE A 596 22.61 -21.01 -3.54
C ILE A 596 23.56 -21.28 -4.70
N GLU A 597 23.23 -22.19 -5.60
CA GLU A 597 24.12 -22.64 -6.68
C GLU A 597 24.52 -21.52 -7.65
N ASP A 598 23.61 -20.60 -7.95
CA ASP A 598 23.86 -19.45 -8.84
C ASP A 598 24.22 -18.18 -8.09
N CYS A 599 24.31 -18.20 -6.77
CA CYS A 599 24.53 -17.00 -5.98
C CYS A 599 26.01 -16.67 -5.89
N THR A 600 26.33 -15.39 -5.76
CA THR A 600 27.66 -14.96 -5.33
C THR A 600 27.89 -15.39 -3.88
N LYS A 601 29.15 -15.36 -3.43
CA LYS A 601 29.49 -15.84 -2.09
C LYS A 601 28.88 -15.06 -0.94
N ASP A 602 28.47 -13.82 -1.21
CA ASP A 602 27.99 -12.86 -0.19
C ASP A 602 26.54 -12.46 -0.47
N ILE A 603 25.59 -13.34 -0.11
CA ILE A 603 24.16 -13.02 -0.17
C ILE A 603 23.88 -11.90 0.83
N ASP A 604 23.21 -10.85 0.38
CA ASP A 604 22.80 -9.73 1.21
C ASP A 604 21.52 -10.06 1.99
N PHE A 605 21.64 -10.24 3.30
CA PHE A 605 20.51 -10.41 4.20
C PHE A 605 20.04 -9.10 4.87
N GLY A 606 20.57 -7.95 4.44
CA GLY A 606 20.36 -6.67 5.11
C GLY A 606 20.97 -6.67 6.52
N GLU A 607 20.24 -6.15 7.48
CA GLU A 607 20.70 -6.21 8.89
C GLU A 607 20.78 -7.65 9.39
N GLY A 608 19.98 -8.55 8.81
CA GLY A 608 19.84 -9.93 9.25
C GLY A 608 19.22 -10.03 10.65
N LYS A 609 19.11 -11.25 11.17
CA LYS A 609 18.67 -11.48 12.55
C LYS A 609 19.80 -12.12 13.35
N GLN A 610 20.01 -11.62 14.53
CA GLN A 610 20.97 -12.17 15.49
C GLN A 610 20.30 -13.24 16.33
N CYS A 611 21.12 -14.08 16.96
CA CYS A 611 20.67 -15.10 17.89
C CYS A 611 19.73 -16.19 17.32
N ILE A 612 19.66 -16.33 15.99
CA ILE A 612 18.99 -17.48 15.34
C ILE A 612 19.96 -18.67 15.33
N TYR A 613 19.49 -19.81 15.78
CA TYR A 613 20.26 -21.07 15.78
C TYR A 613 19.47 -22.22 15.12
N ALA A 614 20.20 -23.18 14.57
CA ALA A 614 19.62 -24.34 13.92
C ALA A 614 19.22 -25.42 14.95
N LEU A 615 18.10 -26.07 14.70
CA LEU A 615 17.67 -27.27 15.41
C LEU A 615 18.34 -28.51 14.79
N GLU A 616 18.28 -29.64 15.49
CA GLU A 616 18.82 -30.92 15.02
C GLU A 616 18.16 -31.33 13.69
N GLY A 617 18.98 -31.77 12.72
CA GLY A 617 18.54 -32.19 11.40
C GLY A 617 18.43 -31.09 10.35
N THR A 618 18.62 -29.82 10.73
CA THR A 618 18.56 -28.67 9.84
C THR A 618 19.85 -28.53 9.03
N THR A 619 19.74 -28.18 7.76
CA THR A 619 20.88 -27.84 6.89
C THR A 619 21.08 -26.34 6.85
N ILE A 620 22.24 -25.84 7.27
CA ILE A 620 22.60 -24.43 7.24
C ILE A 620 23.26 -24.11 5.89
N LEU A 621 22.75 -23.09 5.19
CA LEU A 621 23.29 -22.62 3.91
C LEU A 621 24.11 -21.33 4.05
N ALA A 622 23.81 -20.50 5.03
CA ALA A 622 24.58 -19.29 5.32
C ALA A 622 24.57 -19.01 6.83
N GLN A 623 25.68 -18.53 7.34
CA GLN A 623 25.86 -18.15 8.74
C GLN A 623 26.75 -16.90 8.81
N LYS A 624 26.40 -15.98 9.71
CA LYS A 624 27.21 -14.82 10.02
C LYS A 624 27.57 -14.88 11.50
N GLU A 625 28.86 -14.91 11.79
CA GLU A 625 29.35 -15.16 13.14
C GLU A 625 28.78 -16.49 13.70
N LYS A 626 27.83 -16.44 14.63
CA LYS A 626 27.19 -17.59 15.24
C LYS A 626 25.69 -17.73 14.87
N ALA A 627 25.14 -16.73 14.18
CA ALA A 627 23.74 -16.70 13.83
C ALA A 627 23.51 -17.28 12.43
N VAL A 628 22.53 -18.16 12.35
CA VAL A 628 22.04 -18.71 11.06
C VAL A 628 21.41 -17.57 10.26
N GLN A 629 21.86 -17.38 9.02
CA GLN A 629 21.29 -16.42 8.10
C GLN A 629 20.38 -17.09 7.08
N MET A 630 20.69 -18.34 6.72
CA MET A 630 19.88 -19.13 5.82
C MET A 630 19.95 -20.61 6.20
N ALA A 631 18.79 -21.25 6.26
CA ALA A 631 18.70 -22.68 6.54
C ALA A 631 17.53 -23.33 5.78
N VAL A 632 17.62 -24.64 5.62
CA VAL A 632 16.54 -25.45 5.04
C VAL A 632 16.26 -26.66 5.92
N ASN A 633 15.01 -27.06 5.95
CA ASN A 633 14.54 -28.19 6.77
C ASN A 633 13.47 -29.00 6.05
N GLU A 634 13.43 -30.30 6.30
CA GLU A 634 12.37 -31.19 5.83
C GLU A 634 11.39 -31.46 6.98
N PHE A 635 10.09 -31.35 6.70
CA PHE A 635 9.05 -31.60 7.67
C PHE A 635 7.93 -32.46 7.04
N GLY A 636 7.89 -33.72 7.39
CA GLY A 636 7.01 -34.70 6.73
C GLY A 636 7.41 -34.91 5.27
N LYS A 637 6.50 -34.54 4.34
CA LYS A 637 6.73 -34.60 2.90
C LYS A 637 7.11 -33.23 2.32
N GLY A 638 6.99 -32.16 3.09
CA GLY A 638 7.25 -30.80 2.66
C GLY A 638 8.60 -30.29 3.13
N ARG A 639 8.94 -29.12 2.66
CA ARG A 639 10.22 -28.44 2.92
C ARG A 639 10.01 -27.01 3.35
N ALA A 640 10.84 -26.54 4.24
CA ALA A 640 10.84 -25.15 4.68
C ALA A 640 12.19 -24.48 4.48
N VAL A 641 12.17 -23.21 4.17
CA VAL A 641 13.35 -22.35 4.01
C VAL A 641 13.25 -21.22 5.02
N TYR A 642 14.36 -20.94 5.70
CA TYR A 642 14.53 -19.79 6.56
C TYR A 642 15.56 -18.82 5.95
N LEU A 643 15.25 -17.53 5.97
CA LEU A 643 16.14 -16.42 5.58
C LEU A 643 16.09 -15.36 6.68
N SER A 644 17.22 -14.87 7.16
CA SER A 644 17.26 -13.86 8.23
C SER A 644 16.85 -12.45 7.77
N GLY A 645 16.80 -12.24 6.48
CA GLY A 645 16.34 -11.02 5.81
C GLY A 645 16.44 -11.16 4.29
N LEU A 646 15.72 -10.32 3.56
CA LEU A 646 15.71 -10.34 2.09
C LEU A 646 15.45 -8.93 1.54
N PRO A 647 16.42 -8.01 1.56
CA PRO A 647 16.32 -6.76 0.83
C PRO A 647 16.21 -7.05 -0.67
N TYR A 648 15.51 -6.19 -1.41
CA TYR A 648 15.39 -6.37 -2.85
C TYR A 648 16.72 -6.18 -3.57
N SER A 649 17.09 -7.19 -4.36
CA SER A 649 18.08 -7.11 -5.41
C SER A 649 17.79 -8.20 -6.44
N PHE A 650 18.37 -8.11 -7.64
CA PHE A 650 18.22 -9.18 -8.64
C PHE A 650 18.79 -10.51 -8.15
N GLU A 651 19.89 -10.48 -7.41
CA GLU A 651 20.48 -11.67 -6.81
C GLU A 651 19.57 -12.28 -5.73
N ASN A 652 19.07 -11.46 -4.81
CA ASN A 652 18.12 -11.93 -3.79
C ASN A 652 16.82 -12.43 -4.40
N SER A 653 16.40 -11.87 -5.53
CA SER A 653 15.25 -12.40 -6.30
C SER A 653 15.52 -13.83 -6.77
N ARG A 654 16.77 -14.15 -7.16
CA ARG A 654 17.17 -15.51 -7.53
C ARG A 654 17.14 -16.46 -6.33
N VAL A 655 17.59 -16.02 -5.16
CA VAL A 655 17.53 -16.80 -3.92
C VAL A 655 16.09 -17.18 -3.60
N LEU A 656 15.18 -16.23 -3.64
CA LEU A 656 13.75 -16.50 -3.35
C LEU A 656 13.12 -17.40 -4.43
N TYR A 657 13.42 -17.15 -5.71
CA TYR A 657 12.95 -17.97 -6.82
C TYR A 657 13.32 -19.44 -6.63
N ARG A 658 14.61 -19.73 -6.37
CA ARG A 658 15.12 -21.08 -6.12
C ARG A 658 14.60 -21.67 -4.82
N SER A 659 14.40 -20.85 -3.77
CA SER A 659 13.78 -21.29 -2.52
C SER A 659 12.35 -21.79 -2.74
N ILE A 660 11.56 -21.13 -3.57
CA ILE A 660 10.21 -21.55 -3.93
C ILE A 660 10.22 -22.89 -4.68
N LEU A 661 11.10 -23.05 -5.68
CA LEU A 661 11.20 -24.30 -6.42
C LEU A 661 11.64 -25.46 -5.51
N TRP A 662 12.67 -25.25 -4.68
CA TRP A 662 13.17 -26.28 -3.78
C TRP A 662 12.10 -26.68 -2.74
N SER A 663 11.43 -25.71 -2.13
CA SER A 663 10.41 -26.01 -1.12
C SER A 663 9.19 -26.76 -1.67
N THR A 664 8.98 -26.74 -2.98
CA THR A 664 7.90 -27.42 -3.67
C THR A 664 8.34 -28.68 -4.44
N HIS A 665 9.57 -29.16 -4.24
CA HIS A 665 10.16 -30.32 -4.95
C HIS A 665 10.13 -30.19 -6.48
N ASP A 666 10.41 -29.01 -7.00
CA ASP A 666 10.26 -28.69 -8.41
C ASP A 666 11.52 -28.07 -9.02
N GLU A 667 12.68 -28.50 -8.57
CA GLU A 667 13.97 -28.02 -8.97
C GLU A 667 14.21 -28.15 -10.49
N ASP A 668 13.65 -29.20 -11.11
CA ASP A 668 13.81 -29.46 -12.54
C ASP A 668 13.16 -28.40 -13.43
N ASN A 669 12.16 -27.66 -12.90
CA ASN A 669 11.48 -26.60 -13.64
C ASN A 669 12.26 -25.29 -13.71
N ILE A 670 13.44 -25.20 -13.07
CA ILE A 670 14.28 -24.01 -13.21
C ILE A 670 14.72 -23.78 -14.68
N ASN A 671 14.82 -24.83 -15.46
CA ASN A 671 15.23 -24.74 -16.87
C ASN A 671 14.05 -24.48 -17.82
N LYS A 672 12.99 -23.79 -17.36
CA LYS A 672 11.84 -23.39 -18.19
C LYS A 672 11.60 -21.89 -18.09
N TRP A 673 11.67 -21.21 -19.25
CA TRP A 673 11.50 -19.77 -19.32
C TRP A 673 12.42 -19.04 -18.33
N TYR A 674 13.70 -19.33 -18.42
CA TYR A 674 14.71 -18.95 -17.44
C TYR A 674 15.95 -18.38 -18.09
N SER A 675 16.63 -17.51 -17.38
CA SER A 675 17.92 -16.93 -17.73
C SER A 675 18.97 -17.29 -16.68
N THR A 676 20.17 -17.68 -17.11
CA THR A 676 21.29 -17.91 -16.17
C THR A 676 21.81 -16.62 -15.53
N ASN A 677 21.55 -15.47 -16.13
CA ASN A 677 21.92 -14.17 -15.59
C ASN A 677 20.74 -13.57 -14.83
N PHE A 678 20.90 -13.29 -13.54
CA PHE A 678 19.84 -12.76 -12.69
C PHE A 678 19.38 -11.33 -13.05
N ASN A 679 20.16 -10.58 -13.83
CA ASN A 679 19.77 -9.28 -14.38
C ASN A 679 18.85 -9.39 -15.61
N VAL A 680 18.63 -10.60 -16.12
CA VAL A 680 17.83 -10.88 -17.31
C VAL A 680 16.67 -11.79 -16.93
N GLU A 681 15.46 -11.40 -17.30
CA GLU A 681 14.24 -12.15 -17.05
C GLU A 681 13.61 -12.63 -18.36
N VAL A 682 12.89 -13.76 -18.28
CA VAL A 682 12.12 -14.34 -19.39
C VAL A 682 10.66 -14.41 -19.01
N HIS A 683 9.80 -13.80 -19.83
CA HIS A 683 8.35 -13.79 -19.61
C HIS A 683 7.64 -14.40 -20.82
N ALA A 684 6.92 -15.49 -20.59
CA ALA A 684 6.19 -16.19 -21.65
C ALA A 684 4.69 -15.94 -21.55
N TYR A 685 4.06 -15.72 -22.70
CA TYR A 685 2.63 -15.50 -22.89
C TYR A 685 2.09 -16.54 -23.86
N VAL A 686 1.95 -17.77 -23.38
CA VAL A 686 1.62 -18.95 -24.20
C VAL A 686 0.33 -18.74 -25.01
N LYS A 687 -0.67 -18.09 -24.43
CA LYS A 687 -1.94 -17.79 -25.13
C LYS A 687 -1.76 -16.89 -26.35
N ASN A 688 -0.76 -16.01 -26.32
CA ASN A 688 -0.45 -15.10 -27.43
C ASN A 688 0.65 -15.65 -28.36
N ASN A 689 1.14 -16.87 -28.12
CA ASN A 689 2.26 -17.49 -28.82
C ASN A 689 3.51 -16.60 -28.82
N LYS A 690 3.81 -15.95 -27.67
CA LYS A 690 4.92 -15.00 -27.53
C LYS A 690 5.67 -15.16 -26.24
N TYR A 691 6.95 -14.80 -26.26
CA TYR A 691 7.74 -14.57 -25.06
C TYR A 691 8.68 -13.39 -25.29
N CYS A 692 9.13 -12.78 -24.19
CA CYS A 692 10.17 -11.76 -24.25
C CYS A 692 11.31 -12.07 -23.30
N ILE A 693 12.47 -11.54 -23.64
CA ILE A 693 13.68 -11.56 -22.83
C ILE A 693 14.04 -10.11 -22.54
N VAL A 694 14.28 -9.81 -21.28
CA VAL A 694 14.42 -8.44 -20.79
C VAL A 694 15.71 -8.28 -19.99
N ASN A 695 16.55 -7.34 -20.41
CA ASN A 695 17.65 -6.85 -19.61
C ASN A 695 17.16 -5.75 -18.66
N ASN A 696 17.15 -6.02 -17.36
CA ASN A 696 16.68 -5.09 -16.33
C ASN A 696 17.79 -4.15 -15.82
N THR A 697 18.89 -3.99 -16.56
CA THR A 697 19.99 -3.09 -16.23
C THR A 697 20.32 -2.17 -17.38
N TYR A 698 21.01 -1.07 -17.10
CA TYR A 698 21.56 -0.16 -18.12
C TYR A 698 22.98 -0.52 -18.55
N GLU A 699 23.33 -1.79 -18.42
CA GLU A 699 24.58 -2.37 -18.89
C GLU A 699 24.32 -3.55 -19.83
N LYS A 700 25.26 -3.82 -20.72
CA LYS A 700 25.19 -4.96 -21.61
C LYS A 700 25.26 -6.27 -20.83
N GLN A 701 24.37 -7.21 -21.11
CA GLN A 701 24.28 -8.49 -20.42
C GLN A 701 24.46 -9.67 -21.38
N LYS A 702 25.14 -10.72 -20.88
CA LYS A 702 25.29 -12.01 -21.58
C LYS A 702 24.63 -13.09 -20.72
N THR A 703 23.93 -13.99 -21.37
CA THR A 703 23.19 -15.04 -20.69
C THR A 703 22.95 -16.25 -21.56
N THR A 704 22.59 -17.37 -20.94
CA THR A 704 21.95 -18.51 -21.60
C THR A 704 20.47 -18.50 -21.22
N ILE A 705 19.62 -18.55 -22.23
CA ILE A 705 18.16 -18.59 -22.09
C ILE A 705 17.67 -20.03 -22.22
N PHE A 706 16.81 -20.47 -21.33
CA PHE A 706 16.07 -21.73 -21.40
C PHE A 706 14.61 -21.46 -21.79
N LEU A 707 14.11 -22.20 -22.75
CA LEU A 707 12.72 -22.11 -23.23
C LEU A 707 11.78 -23.05 -22.48
N GLY A 708 10.49 -23.04 -22.83
CA GLY A 708 9.47 -23.86 -22.20
C GLY A 708 9.66 -25.37 -22.35
N ASP A 709 10.35 -25.82 -23.39
CA ASP A 709 10.77 -27.21 -23.65
C ASP A 709 12.14 -27.55 -23.08
N SER A 710 12.76 -26.63 -22.33
CA SER A 710 14.10 -26.72 -21.77
C SER A 710 15.24 -26.70 -22.82
N SER A 711 14.95 -26.43 -24.08
CA SER A 711 15.98 -26.09 -25.05
C SER A 711 16.63 -24.75 -24.68
N SER A 712 17.88 -24.53 -25.10
CA SER A 712 18.61 -23.32 -24.68
C SER A 712 19.45 -22.72 -25.78
N PHE A 713 19.71 -21.41 -25.68
CA PHE A 713 20.61 -20.67 -26.55
C PHE A 713 21.30 -19.53 -25.80
N ALA A 714 22.48 -19.17 -26.26
CA ALA A 714 23.21 -18.02 -25.72
C ALA A 714 22.70 -16.72 -26.35
N LEU A 715 22.59 -15.67 -25.55
CA LEU A 715 22.12 -14.36 -25.97
C LEU A 715 22.95 -13.25 -25.33
N GLU A 716 23.14 -12.18 -26.07
CA GLU A 716 23.69 -10.91 -25.57
C GLU A 716 22.64 -9.83 -25.80
N LEU A 717 22.34 -9.06 -24.75
CA LEU A 717 21.39 -7.96 -24.77
C LEU A 717 22.07 -6.64 -24.50
N ASP A 718 21.68 -5.63 -25.23
CA ASP A 718 22.13 -4.27 -24.95
C ASP A 718 21.47 -3.71 -23.67
N ALA A 719 21.92 -2.53 -23.24
CA ALA A 719 21.42 -1.87 -22.03
C ALA A 719 19.90 -1.67 -22.11
N ASN A 720 19.17 -2.15 -21.12
CA ASN A 720 17.71 -2.02 -20.98
C ASN A 720 16.90 -2.61 -22.15
N GLU A 721 17.48 -3.51 -22.93
CA GLU A 721 16.85 -4.09 -24.10
C GLU A 721 15.74 -5.09 -23.73
N ILE A 722 14.66 -5.07 -24.51
CA ILE A 722 13.61 -6.10 -24.53
C ILE A 722 13.51 -6.68 -25.94
N ILE A 723 13.52 -8.00 -26.04
CA ILE A 723 13.41 -8.70 -27.32
C ILE A 723 12.21 -9.64 -27.27
N TRP A 724 11.36 -9.55 -28.28
CA TRP A 724 10.17 -10.40 -28.42
C TRP A 724 10.40 -11.51 -29.43
N TYR A 725 9.91 -12.71 -29.09
CA TYR A 725 9.97 -13.91 -29.92
C TYR A 725 8.59 -14.57 -29.99
N GLU A 726 8.41 -15.40 -31.02
CA GLU A 726 7.31 -16.36 -31.09
C GLU A 726 7.72 -17.68 -30.43
N ILE A 727 6.73 -18.35 -29.76
CA ILE A 727 6.94 -19.64 -29.10
C ILE A 727 6.97 -20.75 -30.12
#